data_01110645cdfd0487c8b1d46fd9932353
#
_entry.id   01110645cdfd0487c8b1d46fd9932353
#
_cell.length_a   1.000
_cell.length_b   1.000
_cell.length_c   1.000
_cell.angle_alpha   90.00
_cell.angle_beta   90.00
_cell.angle_gamma   90.00
#
_symmetry.space_group_name_H-M   'P 1'
#
loop_
_entity.id
_entity.type
_entity.pdbx_description
1 polymer ?
#
loop_
_entity_poly.entity_id
_entity_poly.type
_entity_poly.pdbx_seq_one_letter_code
_entity_poly.pdbx_strand_id
1 'polypeptide(L)'
;MAAKGSEKVKNVVLVGQGGVGKTMLAEAMLPLTGRTPRLGGHAGTKPTLDYDGEEGERGFSISTAIAPITWEGTRLNVLDAPCYPDFVGDAYAAMSACETAVFVVDAASGPGTITTRLWYAAEDLSLARALFINRLDRSDADYDVAFATLQERFGTNLGAVTIPMGSGDAFSGIIDVVHMKARHLEGGKPVVEDIPAEYADAAEAARAQLTELVVEADDEIMMKYLEGEEVTQDELEGLLAKAIRERVFVPVFSGSCVREEGVISFMDAAVAWFPTMADFGRIPLVNGEQLDISPDDDRPVVFAFKSLNDPQNGRLSFLKVLAGTITPGVELTNARTRKNERLGHLYQMCGKETTDVQQAAAGDIVVVPKLEAMTGDTLSVTGKVEAAAFRFPNSLYRTAIEADARGTEGKLYAFLEKSADADPTLKVERDEDTGQTVISAIGEAQVSVLLDRLEDRAGITAHTVALKIPYRETIRRVASAQGRHKKQTGGAGQFGDCYLRVEPLLDGTDYEFVDEVVGGHIPRGFIPAIDKGVQETMKDGVLAGYPMIDVKVAVYEGSYHPVDSNEMAFKTAARIGFQKAVEQAEPVLLEPMAHLRITVPESYAGSVMGDVSASRGRVEGMEAGTGAQAGETTVVATIPYAEVTDYATRLRSLSRGTGEFEMEVSGYEQVPHDIQQKLDDYAARRAAGEK
;
A
#
# COMPACT_ATOMS: atom_id res chain seq x y z
N MET A 1 35.41 -22.53 24.20
CA MET A 1 35.22 -21.09 24.11
C MET A 1 33.74 -20.86 24.42
N ALA A 2 33.42 -20.18 25.52
CA ALA A 2 32.05 -19.94 25.90
C ALA A 2 31.38 -19.13 24.80
N ALA A 3 30.17 -19.55 24.38
CA ALA A 3 29.31 -18.79 23.49
C ALA A 3 29.14 -17.40 24.14
N LYS A 4 29.56 -16.32 23.45
CA LYS A 4 29.15 -14.97 23.81
C LYS A 4 27.63 -14.97 23.82
N GLY A 5 27.03 -14.64 24.97
CA GLY A 5 25.59 -14.51 25.08
C GLY A 5 25.05 -13.69 23.91
N SER A 6 24.01 -14.17 23.27
CA SER A 6 23.35 -13.46 22.17
C SER A 6 22.97 -12.09 22.70
N GLU A 7 23.46 -11.03 22.03
CA GLU A 7 23.05 -9.65 22.31
C GLU A 7 21.52 -9.59 22.24
N LYS A 8 20.87 -9.04 23.25
CA LYS A 8 19.42 -8.89 23.21
C LYS A 8 19.07 -7.89 22.12
N VAL A 9 18.15 -8.27 21.24
CA VAL A 9 17.68 -7.44 20.14
C VAL A 9 16.21 -7.14 20.32
N LYS A 10 15.84 -5.87 20.20
CA LYS A 10 14.46 -5.40 20.22
C LYS A 10 14.22 -4.57 18.97
N ASN A 11 13.11 -4.82 18.28
CA ASN A 11 12.76 -4.11 17.06
C ASN A 11 11.53 -3.25 17.32
N VAL A 12 11.67 -1.97 17.05
CA VAL A 12 10.68 -0.95 17.33
C VAL A 12 10.40 -0.17 16.06
N VAL A 13 9.13 -0.03 15.68
CA VAL A 13 8.73 0.84 14.59
C VAL A 13 8.08 2.12 15.13
N LEU A 14 8.52 3.27 14.63
CA LEU A 14 7.91 4.56 14.92
C LEU A 14 6.83 4.85 13.88
N VAL A 15 5.60 5.00 14.33
CA VAL A 15 4.41 5.26 13.51
C VAL A 15 3.60 6.43 14.05
N GLY A 16 2.64 6.93 13.29
CA GLY A 16 1.80 8.08 13.66
C GLY A 16 1.57 9.02 12.49
N GLN A 17 0.80 10.07 12.69
CA GLN A 17 0.48 11.05 11.65
C GLN A 17 1.75 11.67 11.04
N GLY A 18 1.68 12.14 9.79
CA GLY A 18 2.75 12.92 9.17
C GLY A 18 3.08 14.19 9.96
N GLY A 19 4.38 14.48 10.10
CA GLY A 19 4.83 15.72 10.76
C GLY A 19 4.85 15.74 12.29
N VAL A 20 4.47 14.68 13.00
CA VAL A 20 4.45 14.62 14.50
C VAL A 20 5.83 14.49 15.15
N GLY A 21 6.88 14.21 14.36
CA GLY A 21 8.27 14.13 14.85
C GLY A 21 8.80 12.71 15.07
N LYS A 22 8.32 11.71 14.32
CA LYS A 22 8.85 10.33 14.34
C LYS A 22 10.34 10.28 14.02
N THR A 23 10.72 10.82 12.86
CA THR A 23 12.11 10.94 12.43
C THR A 23 12.95 11.71 13.46
N MET A 24 12.39 12.78 14.04
CA MET A 24 13.08 13.54 15.10
C MET A 24 13.31 12.71 16.37
N LEU A 25 12.38 11.80 16.73
CA LEU A 25 12.57 10.90 17.87
C LEU A 25 13.72 9.92 17.59
N ALA A 26 13.76 9.31 16.39
CA ALA A 26 14.85 8.43 15.99
C ALA A 26 16.19 9.17 15.90
N GLU A 27 16.19 10.36 15.28
CA GLU A 27 17.39 11.22 15.18
C GLU A 27 17.92 11.67 16.54
N ALA A 28 17.04 11.90 17.52
CA ALA A 28 17.44 12.28 18.88
C ALA A 28 18.16 11.14 19.64
N MET A 29 17.90 9.89 19.28
CA MET A 29 18.58 8.74 19.90
C MET A 29 20.02 8.56 19.38
N LEU A 30 20.34 9.01 18.16
CA LEU A 30 21.65 8.81 17.54
C LEU A 30 22.80 9.52 18.27
N PRO A 31 22.71 10.82 18.62
CA PRO A 31 23.77 11.49 19.38
C PRO A 31 23.90 10.95 20.82
N LEU A 32 22.81 10.56 21.45
CA LEU A 32 22.82 9.98 22.80
C LEU A 32 23.59 8.66 22.86
N THR A 33 23.61 7.92 21.75
CA THR A 33 24.39 6.67 21.61
C THR A 33 25.75 6.85 20.96
N GLY A 34 26.13 8.09 20.65
CA GLY A 34 27.41 8.43 20.00
C GLY A 34 27.50 8.03 18.52
N ARG A 35 26.37 7.70 17.88
CA ARG A 35 26.32 7.38 16.45
C ARG A 35 26.52 8.62 15.58
N THR A 36 25.94 9.75 15.99
CA THR A 36 26.13 11.05 15.34
C THR A 36 26.64 12.08 16.35
N PRO A 37 27.36 13.11 15.91
CA PRO A 37 27.87 14.13 16.82
C PRO A 37 26.80 15.14 17.26
N ARG A 38 25.67 15.23 16.56
CA ARG A 38 24.57 16.20 16.79
C ARG A 38 23.25 15.66 16.29
N LEU A 39 22.15 16.23 16.78
CA LEU A 39 20.80 15.99 16.33
C LEU A 39 20.66 16.34 14.84
N GLY A 40 20.26 15.37 14.03
CA GLY A 40 19.96 15.55 12.62
C GLY A 40 18.58 16.19 12.39
N GLY A 41 18.37 16.83 11.23
CA GLY A 41 17.09 17.44 10.87
C GLY A 41 16.70 18.69 11.65
N HIS A 42 17.59 19.21 12.50
CA HIS A 42 17.35 20.40 13.32
C HIS A 42 18.47 21.43 13.15
N ALA A 43 18.13 22.72 13.27
CA ALA A 43 19.08 23.85 13.23
C ALA A 43 20.05 23.83 12.01
N GLY A 44 19.57 23.40 10.84
CA GLY A 44 20.35 23.36 9.59
C GLY A 44 21.25 22.12 9.42
N THR A 45 21.18 21.13 10.32
CA THR A 45 21.80 19.83 10.14
C THR A 45 20.96 18.94 9.23
N LYS A 46 21.61 18.15 8.35
CA LYS A 46 20.89 17.16 7.55
C LYS A 46 20.46 15.97 8.43
N PRO A 47 19.25 15.44 8.24
CA PRO A 47 18.87 14.21 8.92
C PRO A 47 19.70 13.02 8.39
N THR A 48 19.96 12.06 9.27
CA THR A 48 20.64 10.81 8.94
C THR A 48 19.66 9.82 8.28
N LEU A 49 18.40 9.86 8.71
CA LEU A 49 17.36 8.90 8.34
C LEU A 49 16.58 9.32 7.09
N ASP A 50 16.24 10.59 6.93
CA ASP A 50 15.69 11.14 5.67
C ASP A 50 16.85 11.46 4.71
N TYR A 51 17.46 10.44 4.14
CA TYR A 51 18.67 10.56 3.33
C TYR A 51 18.41 10.60 1.81
N ASP A 52 17.21 10.30 1.36
CA ASP A 52 16.81 10.45 -0.04
C ASP A 52 16.65 11.95 -0.37
N GLY A 53 17.16 12.37 -1.52
CA GLY A 53 17.05 13.76 -1.96
C GLY A 53 15.60 14.25 -2.01
N GLU A 54 14.71 13.39 -2.45
CA GLU A 54 13.27 13.64 -2.57
C GLU A 54 12.59 13.85 -1.21
N GLU A 55 13.03 13.16 -0.15
CA GLU A 55 12.53 13.35 1.22
C GLU A 55 12.85 14.75 1.72
N GLY A 56 14.09 15.21 1.46
CA GLY A 56 14.53 16.56 1.82
C GLY A 56 13.80 17.67 1.06
N GLU A 57 13.50 17.48 -0.22
CA GLU A 57 12.77 18.44 -1.06
C GLU A 57 11.30 18.53 -0.71
N ARG A 58 10.68 17.39 -0.41
CA ARG A 58 9.25 17.28 -0.10
C ARG A 58 8.93 17.53 1.37
N GLY A 59 9.91 17.41 2.27
CA GLY A 59 9.77 17.64 3.71
C GLY A 59 9.00 16.54 4.45
N PHE A 60 8.97 15.32 3.92
CA PHE A 60 8.42 14.14 4.58
C PHE A 60 9.12 12.86 4.14
N SER A 61 9.14 11.86 5.02
CA SER A 61 9.75 10.54 4.75
C SER A 61 8.92 9.76 3.72
N ILE A 62 9.59 9.17 2.75
CA ILE A 62 9.01 8.37 1.67
C ILE A 62 9.23 6.87 1.91
N SER A 63 10.32 6.53 2.57
CA SER A 63 10.78 5.16 2.75
C SER A 63 11.18 4.90 4.19
N THR A 64 10.92 3.69 4.71
CA THR A 64 11.38 3.31 6.05
C THR A 64 12.89 3.34 6.14
N ALA A 65 13.42 4.09 7.09
CA ALA A 65 14.82 4.09 7.48
C ALA A 65 15.04 3.26 8.75
N ILE A 66 16.25 2.75 8.92
CA ILE A 66 16.63 1.96 10.10
C ILE A 66 17.72 2.70 10.86
N ALA A 67 17.54 2.80 12.18
CA ALA A 67 18.53 3.30 13.13
C ALA A 67 18.86 2.20 14.16
N PRO A 68 19.88 1.38 13.90
CA PRO A 68 20.35 0.41 14.90
C PRO A 68 21.20 1.13 15.95
N ILE A 69 20.73 1.16 17.17
CA ILE A 69 21.41 1.76 18.31
C ILE A 69 21.68 0.70 19.39
N THR A 70 22.73 0.89 20.18
CA THR A 70 23.03 0.05 21.34
C THR A 70 22.87 0.90 22.59
N TRP A 71 21.98 0.49 23.48
CA TRP A 71 21.69 1.15 24.74
C TRP A 71 21.69 0.13 25.86
N GLU A 72 22.44 0.38 26.92
CA GLU A 72 22.60 -0.53 28.08
C GLU A 72 22.84 -2.00 27.70
N GLY A 73 23.67 -2.24 26.68
CA GLY A 73 24.02 -3.58 26.20
C GLY A 73 22.93 -4.30 25.41
N THR A 74 21.82 -3.63 25.12
CA THR A 74 20.73 -4.13 24.25
C THR A 74 20.77 -3.37 22.93
N ARG A 75 20.62 -4.08 21.81
CA ARG A 75 20.47 -3.48 20.49
C ARG A 75 19.00 -3.18 20.21
N LEU A 76 18.70 -1.92 19.99
CA LEU A 76 17.40 -1.45 19.48
C LEU A 76 17.53 -1.18 17.99
N ASN A 77 16.78 -1.91 17.18
CA ASN A 77 16.56 -1.54 15.78
C ASN A 77 15.33 -0.64 15.74
N VAL A 78 15.54 0.64 15.57
CA VAL A 78 14.45 1.63 15.43
C VAL A 78 14.18 1.82 13.96
N LEU A 79 12.97 1.47 13.52
CA LEU A 79 12.49 1.66 12.16
C LEU A 79 11.64 2.93 12.11
N ASP A 80 12.15 3.96 11.46
CA ASP A 80 11.39 5.19 11.20
C ASP A 80 10.56 5.01 9.93
N ALA A 81 9.25 4.85 10.09
CA ALA A 81 8.34 4.53 9.00
C ALA A 81 7.66 5.78 8.42
N PRO A 82 7.54 5.90 7.09
CA PRO A 82 6.80 6.97 6.46
C PRO A 82 5.31 6.80 6.77
N CYS A 83 4.67 7.87 7.22
CA CYS A 83 3.26 7.87 7.54
C CYS A 83 2.51 8.99 6.81
N TYR A 84 3.01 9.43 5.67
CA TYR A 84 2.22 10.16 4.71
C TYR A 84 1.24 9.18 4.04
N PRO A 85 -0.04 9.56 3.82
CA PRO A 85 -1.07 8.61 3.35
C PRO A 85 -0.66 7.77 2.14
N ASP A 86 0.05 8.34 1.17
CA ASP A 86 0.43 7.68 -0.07
C ASP A 86 1.61 6.70 0.08
N PHE A 87 2.33 6.74 1.21
CA PHE A 87 3.46 5.87 1.53
C PHE A 87 3.21 4.96 2.73
N VAL A 88 1.98 4.92 3.22
CA VAL A 88 1.62 4.13 4.40
C VAL A 88 1.89 2.62 4.22
N GLY A 89 1.95 2.13 2.99
CA GLY A 89 2.32 0.74 2.71
C GLY A 89 3.67 0.33 3.28
N ASP A 90 4.66 1.25 3.24
CA ASP A 90 5.99 1.01 3.81
C ASP A 90 5.96 0.98 5.35
N ALA A 91 5.01 1.70 5.99
CA ALA A 91 4.79 1.59 7.43
C ALA A 91 4.24 0.21 7.83
N TYR A 92 3.29 -0.35 7.05
CA TYR A 92 2.82 -1.72 7.27
C TYR A 92 3.95 -2.75 7.13
N ALA A 93 4.80 -2.57 6.11
CA ALA A 93 5.98 -3.40 5.90
C ALA A 93 6.93 -3.36 7.11
N ALA A 94 7.24 -2.16 7.62
CA ALA A 94 8.08 -1.98 8.79
C ALA A 94 7.47 -2.58 10.07
N MET A 95 6.16 -2.42 10.26
CA MET A 95 5.43 -3.01 11.39
C MET A 95 5.54 -4.53 11.40
N SER A 96 5.49 -5.20 10.24
CA SER A 96 5.62 -6.66 10.14
C SER A 96 6.99 -7.22 10.56
N ALA A 97 8.00 -6.36 10.64
CA ALA A 97 9.35 -6.72 11.07
C ALA A 97 9.64 -6.43 12.55
N CYS A 98 8.70 -5.81 13.27
CA CYS A 98 8.91 -5.36 14.63
C CYS A 98 8.03 -6.08 15.64
N GLU A 99 8.43 -6.07 16.89
CA GLU A 99 7.67 -6.58 18.03
C GLU A 99 6.88 -5.48 18.72
N THR A 100 7.31 -4.21 18.59
CA THR A 100 6.67 -3.07 19.23
C THR A 100 6.43 -1.94 18.24
N ALA A 101 5.21 -1.39 18.24
CA ALA A 101 4.84 -0.17 17.52
C ALA A 101 4.76 1.01 18.51
N VAL A 102 5.54 2.05 18.26
CA VAL A 102 5.53 3.29 19.05
C VAL A 102 4.81 4.37 18.26
N PHE A 103 3.68 4.80 18.78
CA PHE A 103 2.84 5.83 18.20
C PHE A 103 3.28 7.21 18.69
N VAL A 104 3.93 7.97 17.82
CA VAL A 104 4.29 9.35 18.10
C VAL A 104 3.11 10.25 17.81
N VAL A 105 2.71 11.06 18.80
CA VAL A 105 1.55 11.95 18.74
C VAL A 105 1.97 13.37 19.11
N ASP A 106 1.45 14.35 18.42
CA ASP A 106 1.68 15.77 18.72
C ASP A 106 0.77 16.22 19.87
N ALA A 107 1.35 16.82 20.89
CA ALA A 107 0.63 17.28 22.09
C ALA A 107 -0.45 18.32 21.83
N ALA A 108 -0.37 19.06 20.69
CA ALA A 108 -1.35 20.07 20.33
C ALA A 108 -2.51 19.53 19.49
N SER A 109 -2.23 18.56 18.57
CA SER A 109 -3.23 18.07 17.61
C SER A 109 -3.83 16.71 17.95
N GLY A 110 -3.22 15.97 18.88
CA GLY A 110 -3.65 14.62 19.22
C GLY A 110 -3.47 13.60 18.08
N PRO A 111 -4.15 12.44 18.16
CA PRO A 111 -4.04 11.37 17.18
C PRO A 111 -4.82 11.70 15.90
N GLY A 112 -4.14 11.65 14.75
CA GLY A 112 -4.75 11.82 13.43
C GLY A 112 -5.32 10.51 12.86
N THR A 113 -5.91 10.60 11.66
CA THR A 113 -6.51 9.44 10.95
C THR A 113 -5.53 8.30 10.70
N ILE A 114 -4.31 8.64 10.24
CA ILE A 114 -3.27 7.62 9.98
C ILE A 114 -2.84 6.95 11.28
N THR A 115 -2.71 7.70 12.38
CA THR A 115 -2.42 7.13 13.70
C THR A 115 -3.46 6.09 14.09
N THR A 116 -4.75 6.41 13.93
CA THR A 116 -5.86 5.51 14.24
C THR A 116 -5.82 4.24 13.37
N ARG A 117 -5.62 4.40 12.07
CA ARG A 117 -5.53 3.28 11.14
C ARG A 117 -4.37 2.33 11.49
N LEU A 118 -3.19 2.88 11.75
CA LEU A 118 -2.01 2.09 12.12
C LEU A 118 -2.14 1.47 13.53
N TRP A 119 -2.95 2.07 14.41
CA TRP A 119 -3.25 1.48 15.72
C TRP A 119 -3.96 0.14 15.61
N TYR A 120 -5.02 0.08 14.79
CA TYR A 120 -5.72 -1.18 14.52
C TYR A 120 -4.87 -2.16 13.74
N ALA A 121 -4.04 -1.69 12.80
CA ALA A 121 -3.07 -2.55 12.11
C ALA A 121 -2.06 -3.19 13.07
N ALA A 122 -1.60 -2.45 14.09
CA ALA A 122 -0.73 -3.00 15.15
C ALA A 122 -1.45 -4.06 15.99
N GLU A 123 -2.74 -3.90 16.20
CA GLU A 123 -3.58 -4.88 16.89
C GLU A 123 -3.73 -6.16 16.07
N ASP A 124 -4.06 -6.05 14.79
CA ASP A 124 -4.16 -7.18 13.85
C ASP A 124 -2.84 -7.95 13.75
N LEU A 125 -1.70 -7.24 13.74
CA LEU A 125 -0.36 -7.81 13.75
C LEU A 125 0.06 -8.35 15.14
N SER A 126 -0.77 -8.16 16.17
CA SER A 126 -0.47 -8.54 17.55
C SER A 126 0.81 -7.91 18.10
N LEU A 127 1.13 -6.67 17.72
CA LEU A 127 2.30 -5.95 18.22
C LEU A 127 2.04 -5.41 19.64
N ALA A 128 3.09 -5.35 20.47
CA ALA A 128 3.08 -4.49 21.64
C ALA A 128 2.98 -3.02 21.18
N ARG A 129 2.26 -2.20 21.94
CA ARG A 129 2.04 -0.78 21.59
C ARG A 129 2.59 0.12 22.68
N ALA A 130 3.13 1.25 22.30
CA ALA A 130 3.52 2.34 23.18
C ALA A 130 3.16 3.68 22.53
N LEU A 131 3.03 4.73 23.33
CA LEU A 131 2.73 6.08 22.85
C LEU A 131 3.83 7.04 23.30
N PHE A 132 4.18 8.00 22.45
CA PHE A 132 5.08 9.09 22.79
C PHE A 132 4.40 10.42 22.44
N ILE A 133 3.96 11.18 23.45
CA ILE A 133 3.39 12.53 23.30
C ILE A 133 4.55 13.51 23.16
N ASN A 134 4.76 13.97 21.93
CA ASN A 134 5.88 14.81 21.51
C ASN A 134 5.50 16.29 21.42
N ARG A 135 6.51 17.15 21.30
CA ARG A 135 6.37 18.60 21.10
C ARG A 135 5.76 19.36 22.27
N LEU A 136 6.02 18.92 23.48
CA LEU A 136 5.59 19.60 24.69
C LEU A 136 6.23 20.99 24.89
N ASP A 137 7.27 21.30 24.12
CA ASP A 137 7.92 22.60 24.02
C ASP A 137 7.16 23.65 23.20
N ARG A 138 6.07 23.27 22.52
CA ARG A 138 5.25 24.21 21.74
C ARG A 138 4.28 24.97 22.63
N SER A 139 4.04 26.23 22.30
CA SER A 139 3.13 27.11 23.05
C SER A 139 1.66 26.67 23.04
N ASP A 140 1.25 25.84 22.07
CA ASP A 140 -0.09 25.27 21.92
C ASP A 140 -0.19 23.82 22.41
N ALA A 141 0.85 23.30 23.05
CA ALA A 141 0.87 21.94 23.61
C ALA A 141 0.03 21.84 24.90
N ASP A 142 -0.84 20.81 24.94
CA ASP A 142 -1.64 20.46 26.11
C ASP A 142 -1.59 18.95 26.35
N TYR A 143 -0.79 18.54 27.33
CA TYR A 143 -0.59 17.13 27.65
C TYR A 143 -1.87 16.45 28.12
N ASP A 144 -2.62 17.10 29.01
CA ASP A 144 -3.80 16.50 29.64
C ASP A 144 -4.91 16.28 28.60
N VAL A 145 -5.12 17.24 27.72
CA VAL A 145 -6.07 17.12 26.59
C VAL A 145 -5.62 16.03 25.61
N ALA A 146 -4.35 16.00 25.26
CA ALA A 146 -3.81 14.97 24.38
C ALA A 146 -3.95 13.56 24.97
N PHE A 147 -3.60 13.39 26.25
CA PHE A 147 -3.69 12.11 26.97
C PHE A 147 -5.15 11.64 27.09
N ALA A 148 -6.08 12.52 27.49
CA ALA A 148 -7.50 12.20 27.58
C ALA A 148 -8.08 11.80 26.20
N THR A 149 -7.69 12.51 25.12
CA THR A 149 -8.12 12.17 23.75
C THR A 149 -7.60 10.80 23.31
N LEU A 150 -6.37 10.43 23.72
CA LEU A 150 -5.83 9.10 23.45
C LEU A 150 -6.60 8.02 24.19
N GLN A 151 -6.93 8.23 25.47
CA GLN A 151 -7.74 7.28 26.25
C GLN A 151 -9.15 7.11 25.68
N GLU A 152 -9.79 8.21 25.29
CA GLU A 152 -11.13 8.16 24.63
C GLU A 152 -11.10 7.35 23.34
N ARG A 153 -10.03 7.49 22.56
CA ARG A 153 -9.94 6.87 21.23
C ARG A 153 -9.43 5.42 21.26
N PHE A 154 -8.47 5.12 22.12
CA PHE A 154 -7.72 3.85 22.09
C PHE A 154 -7.93 2.96 23.32
N GLY A 155 -8.68 3.45 24.30
CA GLY A 155 -9.03 2.68 25.48
C GLY A 155 -8.37 3.15 26.78
N THR A 156 -8.88 2.67 27.90
CA THR A 156 -8.47 3.08 29.24
C THR A 156 -7.25 2.34 29.78
N ASN A 157 -6.73 1.36 29.05
CA ASN A 157 -5.51 0.62 29.38
C ASN A 157 -4.21 1.39 29.06
N LEU A 158 -4.32 2.68 28.74
CA LEU A 158 -3.20 3.60 28.55
C LEU A 158 -2.81 4.21 29.89
N GLY A 159 -1.55 4.06 30.30
CA GLY A 159 -1.03 4.63 31.55
C GLY A 159 0.23 5.46 31.33
N ALA A 160 0.29 6.62 31.97
CA ALA A 160 1.46 7.49 31.93
C ALA A 160 2.64 6.87 32.69
N VAL A 161 3.72 6.61 31.98
CA VAL A 161 5.01 6.22 32.58
C VAL A 161 5.94 7.42 32.76
N THR A 162 5.68 8.49 32.01
CA THR A 162 6.27 9.81 32.23
C THR A 162 5.20 10.89 32.11
N ILE A 163 5.28 11.94 32.95
CA ILE A 163 4.46 13.14 32.87
C ILE A 163 5.35 14.39 32.71
N PRO A 164 4.90 15.44 32.00
CA PRO A 164 5.74 16.63 31.77
C PRO A 164 5.84 17.54 32.99
N MET A 165 6.97 18.22 33.12
CA MET A 165 7.14 19.39 34.01
C MET A 165 6.96 20.67 33.19
N GLY A 166 5.75 21.25 33.25
CA GLY A 166 5.36 22.42 32.46
C GLY A 166 4.99 22.11 31.03
N SER A 167 4.69 23.14 30.26
CA SER A 167 4.36 23.07 28.82
C SER A 167 4.84 24.32 28.09
N GLY A 168 5.00 24.23 26.76
CA GLY A 168 5.48 25.35 25.95
C GLY A 168 6.86 25.84 26.34
N ASP A 169 7.00 27.12 26.52
CA ASP A 169 8.27 27.74 26.94
C ASP A 169 8.68 27.32 28.36
N ALA A 170 7.69 26.95 29.20
CA ALA A 170 7.91 26.51 30.59
C ALA A 170 8.20 24.99 30.68
N PHE A 171 8.17 24.25 29.56
CA PHE A 171 8.53 22.84 29.57
C PHE A 171 10.01 22.65 29.92
N SER A 172 10.28 22.01 31.06
CA SER A 172 11.62 21.91 31.64
C SER A 172 12.15 20.50 31.82
N GLY A 173 11.35 19.47 31.48
CA GLY A 173 11.72 18.08 31.61
C GLY A 173 10.52 17.18 31.88
N ILE A 174 10.76 15.98 32.38
CA ILE A 174 9.71 14.99 32.67
C ILE A 174 9.85 14.43 34.08
N ILE A 175 8.77 13.92 34.62
CA ILE A 175 8.75 13.10 35.79
C ILE A 175 8.65 11.64 35.37
N ASP A 176 9.58 10.83 35.78
CA ASP A 176 9.56 9.38 35.69
C ASP A 176 8.65 8.83 36.81
N VAL A 177 7.45 8.45 36.41
CA VAL A 177 6.40 7.94 37.30
C VAL A 177 6.78 6.59 37.91
N VAL A 178 7.58 5.80 37.18
CA VAL A 178 8.01 4.47 37.61
C VAL A 178 9.07 4.55 38.71
N HIS A 179 10.02 5.49 38.62
CA HIS A 179 11.09 5.66 39.59
C HIS A 179 10.85 6.82 40.58
N MET A 180 9.77 7.57 40.39
CA MET A 180 9.41 8.76 41.18
C MET A 180 10.57 9.76 41.28
N LYS A 181 11.09 10.15 40.09
CA LYS A 181 12.17 11.12 39.92
C LYS A 181 11.87 12.12 38.82
N ALA A 182 12.31 13.34 39.00
CA ALA A 182 12.36 14.32 37.92
C ALA A 182 13.61 14.07 37.06
N ARG A 183 13.46 14.15 35.75
CA ARG A 183 14.55 13.97 34.76
C ARG A 183 14.53 15.11 33.77
N HIS A 184 15.69 15.71 33.49
CA HIS A 184 15.88 16.76 32.50
C HIS A 184 17.31 16.76 31.98
N LEU A 185 17.58 17.56 30.94
CA LEU A 185 18.93 17.76 30.42
C LEU A 185 19.49 19.11 30.83
N GLU A 186 20.65 19.10 31.44
CA GLU A 186 21.41 20.33 31.74
C GLU A 186 22.72 20.33 30.93
N GLY A 187 22.84 21.26 29.99
CA GLY A 187 23.99 21.30 29.06
C GLY A 187 24.18 20.04 28.23
N GLY A 188 23.09 19.34 27.86
CA GLY A 188 23.09 18.11 27.10
C GLY A 188 23.45 16.85 27.93
N LYS A 189 23.47 16.95 29.24
CA LYS A 189 23.72 15.83 30.18
C LYS A 189 22.46 15.50 30.97
N PRO A 190 22.13 14.22 31.14
CA PRO A 190 20.98 13.84 31.96
C PRO A 190 21.20 14.18 33.43
N VAL A 191 20.21 14.82 34.01
CA VAL A 191 20.10 15.10 35.44
C VAL A 191 18.89 14.38 36.01
N VAL A 192 19.07 13.73 37.17
CA VAL A 192 18.01 13.05 37.90
C VAL A 192 17.97 13.63 39.28
N GLU A 193 16.79 14.12 39.68
CA GLU A 193 16.60 14.79 40.97
C GLU A 193 15.26 14.41 41.62
N ASP A 194 15.01 14.88 42.81
CA ASP A 194 13.74 14.69 43.49
C ASP A 194 12.64 15.51 42.81
N ILE A 195 11.40 14.99 42.82
CA ILE A 195 10.26 15.65 42.18
C ILE A 195 10.00 17.00 42.90
N PRO A 196 9.93 18.11 42.14
CA PRO A 196 9.54 19.39 42.72
C PRO A 196 8.18 19.34 43.42
N ALA A 197 8.02 20.00 44.54
CA ALA A 197 6.83 19.92 45.41
C ALA A 197 5.51 20.23 44.65
N GLU A 198 5.57 21.09 43.63
CA GLU A 198 4.41 21.46 42.80
C GLU A 198 3.89 20.32 41.93
N TYR A 199 4.70 19.30 41.63
CA TYR A 199 4.33 18.14 40.83
C TYR A 199 4.12 16.85 41.65
N ALA A 200 4.37 16.87 42.97
CA ALA A 200 4.35 15.69 43.82
C ALA A 200 2.98 14.97 43.78
N ASP A 201 1.89 15.72 43.98
CA ASP A 201 0.54 15.16 43.98
C ASP A 201 0.16 14.54 42.61
N ALA A 202 0.55 15.18 41.50
CA ALA A 202 0.32 14.66 40.16
C ALA A 202 1.12 13.38 39.89
N ALA A 203 2.37 13.30 40.36
CA ALA A 203 3.22 12.13 40.24
C ALA A 203 2.68 10.95 41.05
N GLU A 204 2.24 11.18 42.29
CA GLU A 204 1.62 10.16 43.16
C GLU A 204 0.32 9.62 42.54
N ALA A 205 -0.53 10.51 42.03
CA ALA A 205 -1.76 10.11 41.33
C ALA A 205 -1.47 9.27 40.07
N ALA A 206 -0.52 9.69 39.27
CA ALA A 206 -0.11 8.96 38.05
C ALA A 206 0.49 7.58 38.41
N ARG A 207 1.31 7.51 39.50
CA ARG A 207 1.89 6.26 40.00
C ARG A 207 0.81 5.29 40.46
N ALA A 208 -0.19 5.78 41.21
CA ALA A 208 -1.28 4.96 41.71
C ALA A 208 -2.10 4.38 40.55
N GLN A 209 -2.46 5.22 39.54
CA GLN A 209 -3.17 4.79 38.34
C GLN A 209 -2.34 3.78 37.53
N LEU A 210 -1.04 4.01 37.35
CA LEU A 210 -0.15 3.10 36.65
C LEU A 210 -0.13 1.73 37.35
N THR A 211 0.02 1.70 38.67
CA THR A 211 0.04 0.46 39.46
C THR A 211 -1.28 -0.30 39.28
N GLU A 212 -2.42 0.37 39.40
CA GLU A 212 -3.75 -0.22 39.23
C GLU A 212 -3.91 -0.90 37.86
N LEU A 213 -3.41 -0.26 36.80
CA LEU A 213 -3.49 -0.81 35.45
C LEU A 213 -2.60 -2.04 35.23
N VAL A 214 -1.42 -2.09 35.83
CA VAL A 214 -0.47 -3.17 35.53
C VAL A 214 -0.59 -4.37 36.47
N VAL A 215 -1.17 -4.23 37.68
CA VAL A 215 -1.36 -5.36 38.59
C VAL A 215 -2.33 -6.40 38.03
N GLU A 216 -3.22 -6.01 37.11
CA GLU A 216 -4.14 -6.92 36.41
C GLU A 216 -3.40 -7.99 35.59
N ALA A 217 -2.12 -7.78 35.28
CA ALA A 217 -1.33 -8.74 34.51
C ALA A 217 -0.85 -9.95 35.36
N ASP A 218 -0.98 -9.90 36.68
CA ASP A 218 -0.53 -10.99 37.57
C ASP A 218 -1.48 -11.18 38.73
N ASP A 219 -2.16 -12.33 38.77
CA ASP A 219 -3.19 -12.66 39.79
C ASP A 219 -2.64 -12.62 41.21
N GLU A 220 -1.40 -13.04 41.43
CA GLU A 220 -0.79 -13.09 42.76
C GLU A 220 -0.50 -11.67 43.27
N ILE A 221 0.09 -10.83 42.44
CA ILE A 221 0.39 -9.44 42.79
C ILE A 221 -0.89 -8.62 42.91
N MET A 222 -1.90 -8.89 42.06
CA MET A 222 -3.21 -8.26 42.13
C MET A 222 -3.89 -8.56 43.49
N MET A 223 -3.88 -9.81 43.94
CA MET A 223 -4.44 -10.17 45.26
C MET A 223 -3.72 -9.47 46.42
N LYS A 224 -2.37 -9.44 46.38
CA LYS A 224 -1.53 -8.71 47.31
C LYS A 224 -1.90 -7.22 47.38
N TYR A 225 -2.07 -6.58 46.21
CA TYR A 225 -2.46 -5.17 46.09
C TYR A 225 -3.88 -4.91 46.65
N LEU A 226 -4.85 -5.80 46.38
CA LEU A 226 -6.20 -5.71 46.91
C LEU A 226 -6.26 -5.91 48.44
N GLU A 227 -5.32 -6.66 49.05
CA GLU A 227 -5.18 -6.80 50.50
C GLU A 227 -4.52 -5.57 51.17
N GLY A 228 -4.10 -4.58 50.35
CA GLY A 228 -3.51 -3.34 50.81
C GLY A 228 -1.99 -3.41 51.05
N GLU A 229 -1.35 -4.43 50.50
CA GLU A 229 0.11 -4.52 50.53
C GLU A 229 0.74 -3.67 49.43
N GLU A 230 1.88 -3.09 49.67
CA GLU A 230 2.61 -2.26 48.71
C GLU A 230 3.28 -3.11 47.62
N VAL A 231 3.12 -2.69 46.34
CA VAL A 231 3.84 -3.27 45.22
C VAL A 231 5.25 -2.71 45.20
N THR A 232 6.24 -3.56 45.33
CA THR A 232 7.66 -3.15 45.33
C THR A 232 8.11 -2.67 43.95
N GLN A 233 9.23 -1.94 43.88
CA GLN A 233 9.77 -1.44 42.59
C GLN A 233 10.08 -2.57 41.62
N ASP A 234 10.72 -3.64 42.07
CA ASP A 234 11.07 -4.80 41.21
C ASP A 234 9.81 -5.52 40.70
N GLU A 235 8.77 -5.65 41.55
CA GLU A 235 7.48 -6.21 41.14
C GLU A 235 6.82 -5.33 40.07
N LEU A 236 6.82 -4.01 40.23
CA LEU A 236 6.22 -3.08 39.25
C LEU A 236 6.94 -3.14 37.91
N GLU A 237 8.26 -3.15 37.86
CA GLU A 237 9.02 -3.27 36.61
C GLU A 237 8.78 -4.61 35.93
N GLY A 238 8.67 -5.69 36.70
CA GLY A 238 8.29 -7.01 36.21
C GLY A 238 6.88 -7.03 35.60
N LEU A 239 5.92 -6.37 36.30
CA LEU A 239 4.54 -6.24 35.81
C LEU A 239 4.45 -5.41 34.54
N LEU A 240 5.18 -4.29 34.45
CA LEU A 240 5.25 -3.47 33.23
C LEU A 240 5.71 -4.28 32.04
N ALA A 241 6.83 -5.00 32.15
CA ALA A 241 7.35 -5.84 31.08
C ALA A 241 6.33 -6.94 30.68
N LYS A 242 5.66 -7.57 31.66
CA LYS A 242 4.63 -8.59 31.43
C LYS A 242 3.40 -8.02 30.75
N ALA A 243 2.84 -6.93 31.28
CA ALA A 243 1.61 -6.31 30.78
C ALA A 243 1.76 -5.76 29.33
N ILE A 244 2.94 -5.18 29.02
CA ILE A 244 3.26 -4.71 27.66
C ILE A 244 3.36 -5.91 26.71
N ARG A 245 4.08 -6.98 27.08
CA ARG A 245 4.21 -8.20 26.28
C ARG A 245 2.87 -8.88 26.03
N GLU A 246 2.00 -8.93 27.03
CA GLU A 246 0.66 -9.50 26.95
C GLU A 246 -0.35 -8.55 26.29
N ARG A 247 0.07 -7.30 25.99
CA ARG A 247 -0.73 -6.27 25.30
C ARG A 247 -1.96 -5.79 26.09
N VAL A 248 -1.96 -6.01 27.39
CA VAL A 248 -3.03 -5.56 28.29
C VAL A 248 -2.79 -4.13 28.79
N PHE A 249 -1.58 -3.62 28.66
CA PHE A 249 -1.18 -2.27 29.05
C PHE A 249 -0.39 -1.58 27.94
N VAL A 250 -0.62 -0.27 27.75
CA VAL A 250 0.08 0.57 26.79
C VAL A 250 0.77 1.73 27.53
N PRO A 251 2.11 1.75 27.60
CA PRO A 251 2.85 2.84 28.23
C PRO A 251 2.79 4.11 27.39
N VAL A 252 2.54 5.24 28.07
CA VAL A 252 2.54 6.57 27.48
C VAL A 252 3.71 7.39 28.01
N PHE A 253 4.58 7.79 27.07
CA PHE A 253 5.73 8.65 27.31
C PHE A 253 5.41 10.08 26.92
N SER A 254 6.15 11.04 27.48
CA SER A 254 6.03 12.46 27.20
C SER A 254 7.39 13.08 26.96
N GLY A 255 7.50 14.07 26.07
CA GLY A 255 8.77 14.74 25.81
C GLY A 255 8.77 15.76 24.68
N SER A 256 9.98 16.22 24.36
CA SER A 256 10.28 17.03 23.17
C SER A 256 11.55 16.49 22.51
N CYS A 257 11.38 15.93 21.32
CA CYS A 257 12.51 15.39 20.56
C CYS A 257 13.52 16.48 20.17
N VAL A 258 13.07 17.71 19.92
CA VAL A 258 13.94 18.85 19.56
C VAL A 258 14.79 19.32 20.75
N ARG A 259 14.26 19.21 21.95
CA ARG A 259 15.01 19.48 23.20
C ARG A 259 15.69 18.22 23.75
N GLU A 260 15.53 17.06 23.11
CA GLU A 260 16.02 15.73 23.53
C GLU A 260 15.48 15.30 24.92
N GLU A 261 14.46 16.03 25.46
CA GLU A 261 13.83 15.73 26.74
C GLU A 261 12.84 14.56 26.64
N GLY A 262 12.90 13.63 27.61
CA GLY A 262 12.08 12.41 27.63
C GLY A 262 12.62 11.25 26.79
N VAL A 263 13.60 11.49 25.88
CA VAL A 263 14.14 10.48 24.96
C VAL A 263 14.93 9.41 25.71
N ILE A 264 15.76 9.80 26.68
CA ILE A 264 16.54 8.85 27.51
C ILE A 264 15.59 7.92 28.28
N SER A 265 14.57 8.48 28.94
CA SER A 265 13.58 7.67 29.68
C SER A 265 12.82 6.70 28.78
N PHE A 266 12.52 7.10 27.55
CA PHE A 266 11.95 6.22 26.53
C PHE A 266 12.93 5.08 26.17
N MET A 267 14.21 5.38 25.95
CA MET A 267 15.23 4.36 25.62
C MET A 267 15.45 3.38 26.76
N ASP A 268 15.51 3.86 28.02
CA ASP A 268 15.62 3.03 29.23
C ASP A 268 14.44 2.05 29.30
N ALA A 269 13.22 2.56 29.15
CA ALA A 269 12.00 1.77 29.15
C ALA A 269 11.93 0.77 27.99
N ALA A 270 12.33 1.17 26.79
CA ALA A 270 12.35 0.28 25.64
C ALA A 270 13.30 -0.91 25.84
N VAL A 271 14.45 -0.67 26.45
CA VAL A 271 15.40 -1.73 26.81
C VAL A 271 14.86 -2.61 27.96
N ALA A 272 14.22 -2.03 28.98
CA ALA A 272 13.72 -2.77 30.12
C ALA A 272 12.46 -3.57 29.79
N TRP A 273 11.45 -2.97 29.16
CA TRP A 273 10.09 -3.51 29.14
C TRP A 273 9.59 -4.00 27.79
N PHE A 274 10.11 -3.49 26.65
CA PHE A 274 9.59 -3.91 25.36
C PHE A 274 9.97 -5.37 25.06
N PRO A 275 9.07 -6.14 24.43
CA PRO A 275 9.34 -7.54 24.13
C PRO A 275 10.44 -7.70 23.08
N THR A 276 11.13 -8.82 23.17
CA THR A 276 11.97 -9.37 22.10
C THR A 276 11.14 -10.32 21.23
N MET A 277 11.65 -10.69 20.06
CA MET A 277 11.00 -11.68 19.22
C MET A 277 10.81 -13.03 19.95
N ALA A 278 11.74 -13.43 20.80
CA ALA A 278 11.66 -14.67 21.58
C ALA A 278 10.49 -14.67 22.59
N ASP A 279 10.05 -13.50 23.05
CA ASP A 279 8.92 -13.37 24.00
C ASP A 279 7.59 -13.74 23.36
N PHE A 280 7.46 -13.69 22.02
CA PHE A 280 6.25 -14.14 21.31
C PHE A 280 6.23 -15.65 21.07
N GLY A 281 7.36 -16.33 21.12
CA GLY A 281 7.49 -17.77 21.07
C GLY A 281 7.15 -18.40 19.72
N ARG A 282 6.22 -17.84 18.95
CA ARG A 282 5.72 -18.41 17.69
C ARG A 282 5.29 -17.35 16.68
N ILE A 283 5.46 -17.68 15.40
CA ILE A 283 5.01 -16.85 14.27
C ILE A 283 3.96 -17.59 13.46
N PRO A 284 2.82 -16.97 13.12
CA PRO A 284 1.81 -17.58 12.29
C PRO A 284 2.31 -17.77 10.84
N LEU A 285 1.95 -18.90 10.24
CA LEU A 285 2.23 -19.22 8.84
C LEU A 285 0.95 -19.16 8.01
N VAL A 286 1.10 -18.96 6.71
CA VAL A 286 -0.02 -18.90 5.74
C VAL A 286 -0.89 -20.16 5.78
N ASN A 287 -0.31 -21.32 6.04
CA ASN A 287 -1.03 -22.60 6.11
C ASN A 287 -1.78 -22.84 7.43
N GLY A 288 -1.79 -21.85 8.34
CA GLY A 288 -2.41 -21.95 9.66
C GLY A 288 -1.55 -22.63 10.72
N GLU A 289 -0.37 -23.15 10.37
CA GLU A 289 0.61 -23.65 11.32
C GLU A 289 1.34 -22.51 12.02
N GLN A 290 2.17 -22.81 13.01
CA GLN A 290 3.01 -21.85 13.69
C GLN A 290 4.48 -22.27 13.61
N LEU A 291 5.36 -21.30 13.36
CA LEU A 291 6.80 -21.48 13.41
C LEU A 291 7.30 -21.17 14.81
N ASP A 292 7.95 -22.13 15.46
CA ASP A 292 8.62 -21.89 16.74
C ASP A 292 9.86 -21.02 16.54
N ILE A 293 9.98 -19.97 17.37
CA ILE A 293 11.12 -19.07 17.37
C ILE A 293 12.21 -19.67 18.25
N SER A 294 13.31 -20.09 17.65
CA SER A 294 14.49 -20.55 18.40
C SER A 294 15.77 -20.05 17.73
N PRO A 295 16.63 -19.33 18.46
CA PRO A 295 17.95 -18.94 17.96
C PRO A 295 18.86 -20.15 17.73
N ASP A 296 18.62 -21.26 18.46
CA ASP A 296 19.41 -22.47 18.41
C ASP A 296 18.93 -23.46 17.31
N ASP A 297 17.87 -23.12 16.57
CA ASP A 297 17.43 -23.91 15.41
C ASP A 297 18.46 -23.74 14.27
N ASP A 298 19.02 -24.85 13.81
CA ASP A 298 19.96 -24.87 12.68
C ASP A 298 19.27 -24.68 11.31
N ARG A 299 17.94 -24.52 11.29
CA ARG A 299 17.15 -24.29 10.08
C ARG A 299 16.73 -22.81 9.98
N PRO A 300 17.57 -21.95 9.40
CA PRO A 300 17.25 -20.54 9.30
C PRO A 300 16.00 -20.28 8.44
N VAL A 301 15.19 -19.35 8.92
CA VAL A 301 14.03 -18.78 8.22
C VAL A 301 14.16 -17.27 8.25
N VAL A 302 14.06 -16.63 7.10
CA VAL A 302 14.08 -15.18 6.96
C VAL A 302 12.86 -14.67 6.21
N PHE A 303 12.41 -13.50 6.59
CA PHE A 303 11.29 -12.79 5.99
C PHE A 303 11.76 -11.48 5.37
N ALA A 304 11.53 -11.29 4.08
CA ALA A 304 11.83 -10.06 3.36
C ALA A 304 10.68 -9.06 3.55
N PHE A 305 10.78 -8.21 4.57
CA PHE A 305 9.72 -7.25 4.86
C PHE A 305 9.76 -6.03 3.94
N LYS A 306 10.90 -5.75 3.30
CA LYS A 306 11.07 -4.61 2.39
C LYS A 306 12.10 -4.93 1.32
N SER A 307 11.84 -4.45 0.11
CA SER A 307 12.78 -4.42 -0.99
C SER A 307 12.85 -3.03 -1.59
N LEU A 308 14.02 -2.61 -2.04
CA LEU A 308 14.17 -1.36 -2.79
C LEU A 308 15.22 -1.50 -3.89
N ASN A 309 15.11 -0.69 -4.92
CA ASN A 309 16.09 -0.64 -6.01
C ASN A 309 17.07 0.50 -5.78
N ASP A 310 18.29 0.15 -5.37
CA ASP A 310 19.38 1.09 -5.18
C ASP A 310 20.19 1.26 -6.49
N PRO A 311 20.53 2.49 -6.91
CA PRO A 311 21.27 2.71 -8.16
C PRO A 311 22.67 2.06 -8.20
N GLN A 312 23.34 1.93 -7.06
CA GLN A 312 24.71 1.43 -6.97
C GLN A 312 24.77 -0.06 -6.63
N ASN A 313 23.91 -0.51 -5.72
CA ASN A 313 23.94 -1.86 -5.16
C ASN A 313 22.91 -2.80 -5.80
N GLY A 314 22.07 -2.31 -6.71
CA GLY A 314 20.97 -3.06 -7.29
C GLY A 314 19.80 -3.24 -6.30
N ARG A 315 19.13 -4.40 -6.32
CA ARG A 315 18.07 -4.68 -5.35
C ARG A 315 18.68 -4.88 -3.97
N LEU A 316 18.15 -4.17 -2.97
CA LEU A 316 18.42 -4.35 -1.55
C LEU A 316 17.21 -5.00 -0.92
N SER A 317 17.38 -6.16 -0.30
CA SER A 317 16.33 -6.85 0.45
C SER A 317 16.58 -6.73 1.93
N PHE A 318 15.62 -6.18 2.65
CA PHE A 318 15.62 -6.02 4.11
C PHE A 318 14.99 -7.27 4.73
N LEU A 319 15.78 -8.02 5.46
CA LEU A 319 15.41 -9.32 5.99
C LEU A 319 15.30 -9.27 7.52
N LYS A 320 14.19 -9.79 8.03
CA LYS A 320 14.03 -10.18 9.43
C LYS A 320 14.36 -11.64 9.57
N VAL A 321 15.27 -11.99 10.47
CA VAL A 321 15.56 -13.40 10.80
C VAL A 321 14.48 -13.90 11.75
N LEU A 322 13.65 -14.84 11.31
CA LEU A 322 12.54 -15.41 12.07
C LEU A 322 12.95 -16.60 12.93
N ALA A 323 13.87 -17.41 12.47
CA ALA A 323 14.41 -18.55 13.21
C ALA A 323 15.85 -18.84 12.79
N GLY A 324 16.61 -19.48 13.66
CA GLY A 324 17.98 -19.90 13.42
C GLY A 324 18.97 -18.74 13.27
N THR A 325 20.07 -19.01 12.59
CA THR A 325 21.15 -18.06 12.34
C THR A 325 21.57 -18.11 10.87
N ILE A 326 21.73 -16.95 10.25
CA ILE A 326 22.23 -16.82 8.88
C ILE A 326 23.65 -16.24 8.87
N THR A 327 24.41 -16.65 7.88
CA THR A 327 25.78 -16.18 7.61
C THR A 327 25.95 -15.89 6.12
N PRO A 328 26.92 -15.04 5.73
CA PRO A 328 27.22 -14.85 4.32
C PRO A 328 27.48 -16.17 3.60
N GLY A 329 26.84 -16.35 2.44
CA GLY A 329 27.00 -17.54 1.61
C GLY A 329 25.97 -18.65 1.88
N VAL A 330 25.11 -18.57 2.89
CA VAL A 330 24.04 -19.53 3.11
C VAL A 330 23.06 -19.52 1.93
N GLU A 331 22.58 -20.70 1.54
CA GLU A 331 21.57 -20.86 0.50
C GLU A 331 20.22 -21.17 1.14
N LEU A 332 19.19 -20.40 0.76
CA LEU A 332 17.82 -20.59 1.20
C LEU A 332 16.90 -20.65 -0.02
N THR A 333 15.82 -21.40 0.11
CA THR A 333 14.80 -21.52 -0.93
C THR A 333 13.68 -20.51 -0.66
N ASN A 334 13.37 -19.68 -1.63
CA ASN A 334 12.25 -18.76 -1.59
C ASN A 334 10.92 -19.54 -1.72
N ALA A 335 10.00 -19.34 -0.78
CA ALA A 335 8.74 -20.09 -0.71
C ALA A 335 7.82 -19.82 -1.92
N ARG A 336 7.78 -18.59 -2.42
CA ARG A 336 6.95 -18.17 -3.57
C ARG A 336 7.50 -18.69 -4.89
N THR A 337 8.80 -18.45 -5.17
CA THR A 337 9.41 -18.76 -6.48
C THR A 337 9.94 -20.19 -6.58
N ARG A 338 10.11 -20.87 -5.46
CA ARG A 338 10.77 -22.20 -5.33
C ARG A 338 12.22 -22.23 -5.80
N LYS A 339 12.85 -21.08 -5.97
CA LYS A 339 14.25 -20.96 -6.36
C LYS A 339 15.15 -20.88 -5.13
N ASN A 340 16.35 -21.45 -5.26
CA ASN A 340 17.41 -21.28 -4.28
C ASN A 340 18.08 -19.94 -4.49
N GLU A 341 18.20 -19.18 -3.42
CA GLU A 341 18.87 -17.89 -3.38
C GLU A 341 20.03 -17.95 -2.40
N ARG A 342 21.17 -17.43 -2.81
CA ARG A 342 22.37 -17.37 -1.97
C ARG A 342 22.46 -16.00 -1.32
N LEU A 343 22.45 -15.96 -0.01
CA LEU A 343 22.69 -14.72 0.74
C LEU A 343 24.15 -14.28 0.57
N GLY A 344 24.36 -13.11 -0.01
CA GLY A 344 25.67 -12.52 -0.18
C GLY A 344 26.23 -11.96 1.13
N HIS A 345 26.75 -10.72 1.08
CA HIS A 345 27.11 -9.97 2.28
C HIS A 345 25.85 -9.61 3.09
N LEU A 346 25.99 -9.63 4.39
CA LEU A 346 24.95 -9.16 5.31
C LEU A 346 25.37 -7.79 5.83
N TYR A 347 24.48 -6.80 5.72
CA TYR A 347 24.71 -5.45 6.21
C TYR A 347 23.72 -5.08 7.31
N GLN A 348 24.20 -4.33 8.28
CA GLN A 348 23.37 -3.49 9.13
C GLN A 348 23.39 -2.08 8.57
N MET A 349 22.22 -1.48 8.38
CA MET A 349 22.10 -0.11 7.85
C MET A 349 21.73 0.88 8.96
N CYS A 350 22.31 2.08 8.92
CA CYS A 350 21.90 3.24 9.68
C CYS A 350 21.68 4.40 8.68
N GLY A 351 20.43 4.71 8.37
CA GLY A 351 20.14 5.56 7.23
C GLY A 351 20.79 5.01 5.96
N LYS A 352 21.69 5.76 5.34
CA LYS A 352 22.46 5.35 4.14
C LYS A 352 23.73 4.56 4.45
N GLU A 353 24.23 4.63 5.68
CA GLU A 353 25.49 3.97 6.06
C GLU A 353 25.28 2.47 6.27
N THR A 354 26.24 1.67 5.77
CA THR A 354 26.23 0.21 5.89
C THR A 354 27.42 -0.28 6.70
N THR A 355 27.20 -1.27 7.54
CA THR A 355 28.24 -1.98 8.30
C THR A 355 28.12 -3.48 8.04
N ASP A 356 29.22 -4.13 7.66
CA ASP A 356 29.26 -5.58 7.47
C ASP A 356 29.01 -6.34 8.77
N VAL A 357 28.13 -7.35 8.70
CA VAL A 357 27.90 -8.30 9.80
C VAL A 357 28.21 -9.73 9.35
N GLN A 358 28.86 -10.49 10.23
CA GLN A 358 29.32 -11.84 9.92
C GLN A 358 28.24 -12.90 10.15
N GLN A 359 27.24 -12.59 10.97
CA GLN A 359 26.10 -13.45 11.26
C GLN A 359 24.94 -12.63 11.77
N ALA A 360 23.72 -13.14 11.55
CA ALA A 360 22.50 -12.59 12.12
C ALA A 360 21.63 -13.74 12.66
N ALA A 361 21.13 -13.60 13.88
CA ALA A 361 20.32 -14.60 14.57
C ALA A 361 18.85 -14.20 14.62
N ALA A 362 17.99 -15.09 15.04
CA ALA A 362 16.55 -14.82 15.21
C ALA A 362 16.33 -13.51 15.98
N GLY A 363 15.48 -12.63 15.44
CA GLY A 363 15.24 -11.27 15.91
C GLY A 363 16.05 -10.19 15.19
N ASP A 364 17.16 -10.52 14.52
CA ASP A 364 17.96 -9.54 13.79
C ASP A 364 17.29 -9.03 12.53
N ILE A 365 17.61 -7.77 12.19
CA ILE A 365 17.28 -7.16 10.88
C ILE A 365 18.58 -6.89 10.14
N VAL A 366 18.69 -7.41 8.92
CA VAL A 366 19.84 -7.22 8.04
C VAL A 366 19.40 -6.90 6.61
N VAL A 367 20.32 -6.31 5.85
CA VAL A 367 20.10 -5.96 4.44
C VAL A 367 21.03 -6.79 3.58
N VAL A 368 20.48 -7.40 2.53
CA VAL A 368 21.22 -8.24 1.59
C VAL A 368 21.08 -7.66 0.19
N PRO A 369 22.19 -7.27 -0.47
CA PRO A 369 22.14 -6.78 -1.83
C PRO A 369 22.02 -7.93 -2.84
N LYS A 370 21.41 -7.61 -3.99
CA LYS A 370 21.29 -8.49 -5.17
C LYS A 370 20.53 -9.79 -4.90
N LEU A 371 19.65 -9.80 -3.92
CA LEU A 371 18.71 -10.89 -3.67
C LEU A 371 17.46 -10.69 -4.54
N GLU A 372 16.91 -11.79 -5.09
CA GLU A 372 15.69 -11.75 -5.91
C GLU A 372 14.40 -11.70 -5.09
N ALA A 373 14.51 -11.82 -3.77
CA ALA A 373 13.38 -11.78 -2.85
C ALA A 373 12.62 -10.44 -2.96
N MET A 374 11.31 -10.53 -3.06
CA MET A 374 10.37 -9.41 -3.03
C MET A 374 9.87 -9.15 -1.61
N THR A 375 9.29 -7.98 -1.41
CA THR A 375 8.57 -7.65 -0.17
C THR A 375 7.46 -8.66 0.08
N GLY A 376 7.45 -9.30 1.27
CA GLY A 376 6.54 -10.37 1.66
C GLY A 376 7.08 -11.79 1.47
N ASP A 377 8.20 -11.98 0.77
CA ASP A 377 8.78 -13.32 0.56
C ASP A 377 9.37 -13.90 1.85
N THR A 378 9.18 -15.20 2.04
CA THR A 378 9.86 -15.98 3.08
C THR A 378 10.87 -16.93 2.43
N LEU A 379 12.09 -16.94 2.97
CA LEU A 379 13.14 -17.84 2.53
C LEU A 379 13.51 -18.79 3.68
N SER A 380 13.63 -20.07 3.38
CA SER A 380 14.00 -21.10 4.35
C SER A 380 14.80 -22.22 3.70
N VAL A 381 15.43 -23.08 4.50
CA VAL A 381 16.17 -24.26 3.99
C VAL A 381 15.28 -25.15 3.11
N THR A 382 14.02 -25.30 3.45
CA THR A 382 13.09 -26.21 2.75
C THR A 382 12.25 -25.50 1.68
N GLY A 383 12.14 -24.19 1.70
CA GLY A 383 11.21 -23.41 0.87
C GLY A 383 9.73 -23.68 1.14
N LYS A 384 9.41 -24.38 2.23
CA LYS A 384 8.02 -24.74 2.60
C LYS A 384 7.41 -23.84 3.66
N VAL A 385 8.24 -23.06 4.33
CA VAL A 385 7.81 -22.13 5.37
C VAL A 385 7.45 -20.81 4.70
N GLU A 386 6.22 -20.35 4.92
CA GLU A 386 5.72 -19.08 4.41
C GLU A 386 5.06 -18.35 5.57
N ALA A 387 5.71 -17.27 6.05
CA ALA A 387 5.18 -16.44 7.14
C ALA A 387 3.88 -15.75 6.67
N ALA A 388 2.91 -15.66 7.58
CA ALA A 388 1.69 -14.94 7.28
C ALA A 388 2.03 -13.46 7.04
N ALA A 389 1.87 -13.02 5.78
CA ALA A 389 2.01 -11.61 5.43
C ALA A 389 0.76 -10.84 5.86
N PHE A 390 0.95 -9.61 6.28
CA PHE A 390 -0.17 -8.69 6.47
C PHE A 390 -0.70 -8.21 5.10
N ARG A 391 -1.93 -7.68 5.11
CA ARG A 391 -2.51 -7.10 3.90
C ARG A 391 -2.01 -5.68 3.70
N PHE A 392 -1.39 -5.43 2.54
CA PHE A 392 -1.07 -4.07 2.13
C PHE A 392 -2.34 -3.27 1.82
N PRO A 393 -2.31 -1.95 2.02
CA PRO A 393 -3.39 -1.07 1.58
C PRO A 393 -3.66 -1.22 0.08
N ASN A 394 -4.93 -1.11 -0.30
CA ASN A 394 -5.33 -1.20 -1.70
C ASN A 394 -4.79 -0.02 -2.52
N SER A 395 -4.32 -0.32 -3.73
CA SER A 395 -3.81 0.66 -4.70
C SER A 395 -4.98 1.27 -5.47
N LEU A 396 -5.63 2.26 -4.89
CA LEU A 396 -6.90 2.80 -5.37
C LEU A 396 -6.74 3.94 -6.40
N TYR A 397 -5.60 4.63 -6.38
CA TYR A 397 -5.30 5.68 -7.34
C TYR A 397 -4.80 5.06 -8.64
N ARG A 398 -5.53 5.26 -9.73
CA ARG A 398 -5.18 4.74 -11.07
C ARG A 398 -4.97 5.89 -12.05
N THR A 399 -3.89 5.84 -12.81
CA THR A 399 -3.59 6.81 -13.86
C THR A 399 -2.81 6.14 -14.99
N ALA A 400 -2.84 6.70 -16.17
CA ALA A 400 -1.99 6.26 -17.27
C ALA A 400 -0.72 7.12 -17.34
N ILE A 401 0.38 6.55 -17.82
CA ILE A 401 1.65 7.23 -17.98
C ILE A 401 2.10 7.16 -19.42
N GLU A 402 2.49 8.31 -19.96
CA GLU A 402 3.06 8.44 -21.30
C GLU A 402 4.48 9.03 -21.24
N ALA A 403 5.39 8.44 -22.03
CA ALA A 403 6.74 8.96 -22.18
C ALA A 403 6.74 10.20 -23.09
N ASP A 404 7.49 11.24 -22.72
CA ASP A 404 7.59 12.47 -23.53
C ASP A 404 8.33 12.23 -24.87
N ALA A 405 9.30 11.32 -24.86
CA ALA A 405 10.10 11.00 -26.03
C ALA A 405 9.65 9.69 -26.68
N ARG A 406 9.36 9.71 -28.00
CA ARG A 406 9.07 8.50 -28.76
C ARG A 406 10.21 7.51 -28.75
N GLY A 407 9.87 6.22 -28.59
CA GLY A 407 10.84 5.12 -28.57
C GLY A 407 11.43 4.83 -27.19
N THR A 408 11.00 5.54 -26.13
CA THR A 408 11.40 5.27 -24.73
C THR A 408 10.34 4.47 -23.98
N GLU A 409 9.19 4.16 -24.58
CA GLU A 409 8.05 3.49 -23.95
C GLU A 409 8.43 2.13 -23.33
N GLY A 410 9.29 1.35 -24.02
CA GLY A 410 9.75 0.06 -23.51
C GLY A 410 10.65 0.20 -22.28
N LYS A 411 11.47 1.25 -22.22
CA LYS A 411 12.32 1.52 -21.05
C LYS A 411 11.50 2.07 -19.88
N LEU A 412 10.50 2.93 -20.18
CA LEU A 412 9.53 3.40 -19.19
C LEU A 412 8.83 2.21 -18.56
N TYR A 413 8.23 1.32 -19.35
CA TYR A 413 7.52 0.15 -18.83
C TYR A 413 8.40 -0.74 -17.96
N ALA A 414 9.62 -1.04 -18.42
CA ALA A 414 10.59 -1.84 -17.65
C ALA A 414 11.00 -1.20 -16.31
N PHE A 415 11.11 0.13 -16.25
CA PHE A 415 11.38 0.84 -15.01
C PHE A 415 10.20 0.77 -14.04
N LEU A 416 8.99 1.00 -14.54
CA LEU A 416 7.76 0.94 -13.74
C LEU A 416 7.52 -0.48 -13.20
N GLU A 417 7.67 -1.50 -14.04
CA GLU A 417 7.55 -2.92 -13.64
C GLU A 417 8.56 -3.28 -12.55
N LYS A 418 9.84 -2.89 -12.74
CA LYS A 418 10.87 -3.10 -11.71
C LYS A 418 10.57 -2.37 -10.40
N SER A 419 9.90 -1.21 -10.46
CA SER A 419 9.49 -0.48 -9.27
C SER A 419 8.32 -1.16 -8.55
N ALA A 420 7.35 -1.69 -9.29
CA ALA A 420 6.25 -2.48 -8.76
C ALA A 420 6.73 -3.80 -8.12
N ASP A 421 7.79 -4.42 -8.64
CA ASP A 421 8.43 -5.59 -8.02
C ASP A 421 8.98 -5.30 -6.61
N ALA A 422 9.38 -4.07 -6.33
CA ALA A 422 9.92 -3.68 -5.04
C ALA A 422 8.83 -3.20 -4.06
N ASP A 423 7.72 -2.65 -4.56
CA ASP A 423 6.64 -2.08 -3.78
C ASP A 423 5.30 -2.77 -4.10
N PRO A 424 4.77 -3.62 -3.21
CA PRO A 424 3.51 -4.33 -3.42
C PRO A 424 2.27 -3.43 -3.57
N THR A 425 2.41 -2.15 -3.21
CA THR A 425 1.34 -1.16 -3.37
C THR A 425 1.35 -0.48 -4.73
N LEU A 426 2.30 -0.83 -5.60
CA LEU A 426 2.35 -0.41 -6.99
C LEU A 426 1.95 -1.58 -7.89
N LYS A 427 1.07 -1.32 -8.86
CA LYS A 427 0.75 -2.27 -9.93
C LYS A 427 0.91 -1.57 -11.26
N VAL A 428 1.53 -2.26 -12.22
CA VAL A 428 1.76 -1.75 -13.57
C VAL A 428 1.16 -2.73 -14.55
N GLU A 429 0.31 -2.25 -15.43
CA GLU A 429 -0.32 -3.06 -16.45
C GLU A 429 -0.33 -2.32 -17.80
N ARG A 430 -0.31 -3.07 -18.86
CA ARG A 430 -0.59 -2.52 -20.18
C ARG A 430 -2.01 -2.88 -20.55
N ASP A 431 -2.87 -1.88 -20.59
CA ASP A 431 -4.26 -2.05 -20.96
C ASP A 431 -4.34 -2.42 -22.45
N GLU A 432 -4.87 -3.60 -22.75
CA GLU A 432 -4.92 -4.14 -24.12
C GLU A 432 -5.91 -3.39 -25.02
N ASP A 433 -6.98 -2.85 -24.45
CA ASP A 433 -8.03 -2.14 -25.18
C ASP A 433 -7.61 -0.73 -25.56
N THR A 434 -7.01 -0.02 -24.63
CA THR A 434 -6.63 1.39 -24.80
C THR A 434 -5.17 1.56 -25.23
N GLY A 435 -4.35 0.52 -25.05
CA GLY A 435 -2.91 0.52 -25.30
C GLY A 435 -2.10 1.38 -24.31
N GLN A 436 -2.75 1.89 -23.25
CA GLN A 436 -2.09 2.72 -22.24
C GLN A 436 -1.26 1.88 -21.27
N THR A 437 -0.16 2.45 -20.78
CA THR A 437 0.52 1.94 -19.60
C THR A 437 -0.16 2.54 -18.37
N VAL A 438 -0.85 1.70 -17.61
CA VAL A 438 -1.62 2.10 -16.42
C VAL A 438 -0.84 1.73 -15.18
N ILE A 439 -0.77 2.66 -14.24
CA ILE A 439 -0.25 2.43 -12.89
C ILE A 439 -1.36 2.56 -11.86
N SER A 440 -1.39 1.63 -10.92
CA SER A 440 -2.21 1.72 -9.72
C SER A 440 -1.29 1.91 -8.52
N ALA A 441 -1.60 2.87 -7.67
CA ALA A 441 -0.83 3.30 -6.51
C ALA A 441 -1.77 3.61 -5.33
N ILE A 442 -1.23 3.81 -4.14
CA ILE A 442 -2.04 4.29 -3.01
C ILE A 442 -2.54 5.71 -3.29
N GLY A 443 -1.68 6.58 -3.85
CA GLY A 443 -2.05 7.95 -4.15
C GLY A 443 -1.14 8.65 -5.15
N GLU A 444 -1.50 9.91 -5.46
CA GLU A 444 -0.84 10.73 -6.48
C GLU A 444 0.64 11.03 -6.15
N ALA A 445 0.95 11.30 -4.86
CA ALA A 445 2.32 11.59 -4.45
C ALA A 445 3.27 10.41 -4.70
N GLN A 446 2.80 9.17 -4.55
CA GLN A 446 3.58 7.97 -4.85
C GLN A 446 3.94 7.89 -6.34
N VAL A 447 3.00 8.23 -7.23
CA VAL A 447 3.25 8.29 -8.67
C VAL A 447 4.19 9.43 -9.02
N SER A 448 4.03 10.61 -8.42
CA SER A 448 4.94 11.75 -8.62
C SER A 448 6.39 11.39 -8.27
N VAL A 449 6.63 10.81 -7.09
CA VAL A 449 7.96 10.32 -6.67
C VAL A 449 8.52 9.29 -7.65
N LEU A 450 7.68 8.41 -8.18
CA LEU A 450 8.11 7.40 -9.15
C LEU A 450 8.56 8.03 -10.47
N LEU A 451 7.89 9.10 -10.92
CA LEU A 451 8.26 9.84 -12.13
C LEU A 451 9.56 10.64 -11.94
N ASP A 452 9.74 11.29 -10.78
CA ASP A 452 10.99 11.98 -10.42
C ASP A 452 12.18 10.98 -10.44
N ARG A 453 11.98 9.80 -9.83
CA ARG A 453 12.98 8.71 -9.86
C ARG A 453 13.24 8.15 -11.26
N LEU A 454 12.26 8.12 -12.13
CA LEU A 454 12.41 7.71 -13.53
C LEU A 454 13.33 8.71 -14.26
N GLU A 455 13.12 10.00 -14.06
CA GLU A 455 13.95 11.05 -14.64
C GLU A 455 15.38 10.97 -14.11
N ASP A 456 15.56 10.95 -12.80
CA ASP A 456 16.87 10.97 -12.13
C ASP A 456 17.70 9.71 -12.43
N ARG A 457 17.06 8.52 -12.44
CA ARG A 457 17.80 7.25 -12.52
C ARG A 457 17.89 6.68 -13.93
N ALA A 458 16.91 6.97 -14.78
CA ALA A 458 16.83 6.43 -16.15
C ALA A 458 16.99 7.51 -17.22
N GLY A 459 16.95 8.79 -16.87
CA GLY A 459 17.01 9.91 -17.82
C GLY A 459 15.80 9.94 -18.76
N ILE A 460 14.65 9.49 -18.29
CA ILE A 460 13.40 9.43 -19.05
C ILE A 460 12.39 10.33 -18.39
N THR A 461 11.91 11.33 -19.14
CA THR A 461 10.78 12.15 -18.73
C THR A 461 9.46 11.51 -19.18
N ALA A 462 8.49 11.52 -18.29
CA ALA A 462 7.15 11.02 -18.53
C ALA A 462 6.13 11.81 -17.69
N HIS A 463 4.88 11.77 -18.09
CA HIS A 463 3.81 12.46 -17.38
C HIS A 463 2.56 11.58 -17.27
N THR A 464 1.70 11.94 -16.33
CA THR A 464 0.40 11.28 -16.15
C THR A 464 -0.61 11.80 -17.18
N VAL A 465 -1.41 10.90 -17.70
CA VAL A 465 -2.52 11.21 -18.59
C VAL A 465 -3.81 10.54 -18.10
N ALA A 466 -4.95 11.09 -18.50
CA ALA A 466 -6.23 10.53 -18.13
C ALA A 466 -6.40 9.09 -18.65
N LEU A 467 -7.04 8.26 -17.88
CA LEU A 467 -7.42 6.92 -18.28
C LEU A 467 -8.45 7.02 -19.44
N LYS A 468 -8.20 6.30 -20.51
CA LYS A 468 -9.16 6.13 -21.57
C LYS A 468 -10.22 5.12 -21.13
N ILE A 469 -11.47 5.44 -21.44
CA ILE A 469 -12.57 4.53 -21.13
C ILE A 469 -12.67 3.50 -22.25
N PRO A 470 -12.66 2.19 -21.95
CA PRO A 470 -12.78 1.14 -22.98
C PRO A 470 -14.23 0.97 -23.39
N TYR A 471 -14.77 1.98 -24.11
CA TYR A 471 -16.10 1.88 -24.67
C TYR A 471 -16.19 0.71 -25.65
N ARG A 472 -17.42 0.21 -25.87
CA ARG A 472 -17.77 -0.82 -26.87
C ARG A 472 -18.90 -0.32 -27.75
N GLU A 473 -19.05 -0.95 -28.91
CA GLU A 473 -20.19 -0.75 -29.79
C GLU A 473 -21.04 -2.03 -29.84
N THR A 474 -22.34 -1.89 -29.98
CA THR A 474 -23.25 -3.01 -30.27
C THR A 474 -24.42 -2.53 -31.13
N ILE A 475 -25.33 -3.45 -31.48
CA ILE A 475 -26.50 -3.17 -32.30
C ILE A 475 -27.78 -3.50 -31.52
N ARG A 476 -28.89 -2.82 -31.86
CA ARG A 476 -30.17 -3.00 -31.19
C ARG A 476 -31.19 -3.77 -32.02
N ARG A 477 -30.98 -3.88 -33.34
CA ARG A 477 -31.91 -4.49 -34.28
C ARG A 477 -31.23 -5.42 -35.24
N VAL A 478 -32.03 -6.33 -35.81
CA VAL A 478 -31.61 -7.15 -36.94
C VAL A 478 -31.62 -6.31 -38.20
N ALA A 479 -30.53 -6.38 -38.96
CA ALA A 479 -30.45 -5.76 -40.28
C ALA A 479 -29.64 -6.61 -41.25
N SER A 480 -29.84 -6.37 -42.54
CA SER A 480 -29.13 -7.12 -43.57
C SER A 480 -28.65 -6.17 -44.67
N ALA A 481 -27.44 -6.40 -45.17
CA ALA A 481 -26.90 -5.60 -46.25
C ALA A 481 -25.99 -6.42 -47.17
N GLN A 482 -25.91 -5.95 -48.44
CA GLN A 482 -24.98 -6.48 -49.42
C GLN A 482 -23.64 -5.76 -49.35
N GLY A 483 -22.56 -6.54 -49.22
CA GLY A 483 -21.20 -6.08 -49.42
C GLY A 483 -20.67 -6.56 -50.76
N ARG A 484 -20.31 -5.61 -51.63
CA ARG A 484 -19.78 -5.93 -52.96
C ARG A 484 -18.50 -5.17 -53.23
N HIS A 485 -17.45 -5.91 -53.54
CA HIS A 485 -16.17 -5.38 -53.97
C HIS A 485 -15.89 -5.82 -55.40
N LYS A 486 -15.78 -4.84 -56.31
CA LYS A 486 -15.41 -5.08 -57.70
C LYS A 486 -14.36 -4.07 -58.13
N LYS A 487 -13.17 -4.54 -58.47
CA LYS A 487 -12.09 -3.70 -58.98
C LYS A 487 -11.51 -4.30 -60.26
N GLN A 488 -11.54 -3.52 -61.33
CA GLN A 488 -11.03 -3.87 -62.69
C GLN A 488 -10.11 -2.73 -63.14
N THR A 489 -8.87 -2.69 -62.68
CA THR A 489 -7.88 -1.70 -63.12
C THR A 489 -6.55 -2.39 -63.35
N GLY A 490 -6.19 -2.62 -64.63
CA GLY A 490 -4.83 -2.90 -65.11
C GLY A 490 -4.08 -4.08 -64.48
N GLY A 491 -4.73 -5.25 -64.29
CA GLY A 491 -4.16 -6.45 -63.72
C GLY A 491 -5.23 -7.51 -63.46
N ALA A 492 -4.93 -8.50 -62.60
CA ALA A 492 -5.93 -9.46 -62.15
C ALA A 492 -7.09 -8.73 -61.45
N GLY A 493 -8.33 -8.96 -61.92
CA GLY A 493 -9.54 -8.39 -61.34
C GLY A 493 -9.76 -8.86 -59.89
N GLN A 494 -10.49 -8.09 -59.10
CA GLN A 494 -10.95 -8.48 -57.78
C GLN A 494 -12.46 -8.47 -57.72
N PHE A 495 -13.08 -9.57 -57.31
CA PHE A 495 -14.51 -9.70 -57.18
C PHE A 495 -14.87 -10.46 -55.88
N GLY A 496 -15.67 -9.85 -55.05
CA GLY A 496 -16.28 -10.45 -53.85
C GLY A 496 -17.68 -9.88 -53.68
N ASP A 497 -18.64 -10.72 -53.37
CA ASP A 497 -20.05 -10.35 -53.21
C ASP A 497 -20.69 -11.27 -52.17
N CYS A 498 -21.13 -10.71 -51.04
CA CYS A 498 -21.76 -11.44 -49.97
C CYS A 498 -22.91 -10.62 -49.34
N TYR A 499 -23.91 -11.30 -48.88
CA TYR A 499 -25.01 -10.71 -48.08
C TYR A 499 -24.87 -11.16 -46.65
N LEU A 500 -24.82 -10.17 -45.76
CA LEU A 500 -24.66 -10.38 -44.33
C LEU A 500 -25.91 -9.93 -43.58
N ARG A 501 -26.32 -10.71 -42.59
CA ARG A 501 -27.34 -10.37 -41.63
C ARG A 501 -26.67 -10.24 -40.28
N VAL A 502 -26.91 -9.14 -39.54
CA VAL A 502 -26.45 -8.89 -38.20
C VAL A 502 -27.61 -8.94 -37.24
N GLU A 503 -27.43 -9.58 -36.10
CA GLU A 503 -28.43 -9.76 -35.05
C GLU A 503 -27.77 -9.46 -33.67
N PRO A 504 -28.47 -8.78 -32.73
CA PRO A 504 -27.95 -8.61 -31.38
C PRO A 504 -27.92 -9.94 -30.62
N LEU A 505 -26.82 -10.23 -29.93
CA LEU A 505 -26.73 -11.32 -28.95
C LEU A 505 -27.13 -10.80 -27.55
N LEU A 506 -27.83 -11.61 -26.78
CA LEU A 506 -28.32 -11.25 -25.44
C LEU A 506 -27.87 -12.26 -24.37
N ASP A 507 -27.04 -13.21 -24.75
CA ASP A 507 -26.62 -14.34 -23.92
C ASP A 507 -25.20 -14.20 -23.35
N GLY A 508 -24.55 -13.06 -23.56
CA GLY A 508 -23.17 -12.81 -23.13
C GLY A 508 -22.10 -13.46 -24.01
N THR A 509 -22.48 -13.91 -25.20
CA THR A 509 -21.55 -14.38 -26.21
C THR A 509 -21.11 -13.20 -27.08
N ASP A 510 -19.89 -12.73 -26.98
CA ASP A 510 -19.42 -11.52 -27.67
C ASP A 510 -19.59 -11.53 -29.19
N TYR A 511 -19.41 -12.71 -29.81
CA TYR A 511 -19.45 -12.87 -31.26
C TYR A 511 -19.87 -14.28 -31.64
N GLU A 512 -20.78 -14.37 -32.64
CA GLU A 512 -21.16 -15.62 -33.29
C GLU A 512 -21.18 -15.42 -34.83
N PHE A 513 -20.52 -16.30 -35.59
CA PHE A 513 -20.58 -16.32 -37.06
C PHE A 513 -21.26 -17.58 -37.56
N VAL A 514 -22.23 -17.41 -38.48
CA VAL A 514 -23.01 -18.52 -39.02
C VAL A 514 -22.94 -18.51 -40.55
N ASP A 515 -22.64 -19.67 -41.14
CA ASP A 515 -22.71 -19.92 -42.58
C ASP A 515 -24.07 -20.51 -42.93
N GLU A 516 -24.93 -19.70 -43.54
CA GLU A 516 -26.25 -20.05 -44.06
C GLU A 516 -26.29 -20.15 -45.60
N VAL A 517 -25.14 -20.13 -46.30
CA VAL A 517 -25.06 -20.15 -47.74
C VAL A 517 -25.53 -21.49 -48.31
N VAL A 518 -26.55 -21.44 -49.14
CA VAL A 518 -27.12 -22.64 -49.84
C VAL A 518 -26.73 -22.64 -51.31
N GLY A 519 -26.63 -23.81 -51.93
CA GLY A 519 -26.43 -23.94 -53.36
C GLY A 519 -25.03 -23.63 -53.90
N GLY A 520 -24.03 -23.37 -53.01
CA GLY A 520 -22.64 -23.14 -53.42
C GLY A 520 -22.42 -21.78 -54.11
N HIS A 521 -23.27 -20.79 -53.87
CA HIS A 521 -23.17 -19.43 -54.41
C HIS A 521 -21.86 -18.75 -53.97
N ILE A 522 -21.36 -19.07 -52.79
CA ILE A 522 -20.01 -18.73 -52.34
C ILE A 522 -19.26 -20.04 -52.12
N PRO A 523 -18.10 -20.27 -52.76
CA PRO A 523 -17.26 -21.43 -52.45
C PRO A 523 -16.86 -21.44 -50.98
N ARG A 524 -16.96 -22.62 -50.31
CA ARG A 524 -16.66 -22.79 -48.87
C ARG A 524 -15.28 -22.27 -48.45
N GLY A 525 -14.31 -22.29 -49.35
CA GLY A 525 -12.97 -21.75 -49.09
C GLY A 525 -12.91 -20.25 -48.84
N PHE A 526 -13.94 -19.47 -49.20
CA PHE A 526 -13.99 -18.02 -48.99
C PHE A 526 -14.77 -17.63 -47.72
N ILE A 527 -15.53 -18.55 -47.11
CA ILE A 527 -16.29 -18.27 -45.88
C ILE A 527 -15.39 -17.82 -44.73
N PRO A 528 -14.20 -18.45 -44.47
CA PRO A 528 -13.29 -17.97 -43.43
C PRO A 528 -12.73 -16.56 -43.69
N ALA A 529 -12.61 -16.16 -44.97
CA ALA A 529 -12.18 -14.81 -45.33
C ALA A 529 -13.27 -13.77 -45.06
N ILE A 530 -14.55 -14.13 -45.21
CA ILE A 530 -15.70 -13.29 -44.87
C ILE A 530 -15.72 -13.10 -43.34
N ASP A 531 -15.65 -14.17 -42.58
CA ASP A 531 -15.62 -14.13 -41.10
C ASP A 531 -14.46 -13.25 -40.60
N LYS A 532 -13.25 -13.46 -41.13
CA LYS A 532 -12.09 -12.63 -40.78
C LYS A 532 -12.30 -11.16 -41.11
N GLY A 533 -12.97 -10.85 -42.25
CA GLY A 533 -13.31 -9.48 -42.62
C GLY A 533 -14.29 -8.82 -41.68
N VAL A 534 -15.26 -9.57 -41.17
CA VAL A 534 -16.19 -9.13 -40.12
C VAL A 534 -15.45 -8.86 -38.81
N GLN A 535 -14.66 -9.82 -38.29
CA GLN A 535 -13.93 -9.68 -37.03
C GLN A 535 -12.98 -8.49 -37.00
N GLU A 536 -12.25 -8.26 -38.12
CA GLU A 536 -11.38 -7.09 -38.23
C GLU A 536 -12.18 -5.78 -38.19
N THR A 537 -13.36 -5.75 -38.84
CA THR A 537 -14.22 -4.57 -38.85
C THR A 537 -14.86 -4.34 -37.46
N MET A 538 -15.24 -5.41 -36.75
CA MET A 538 -15.70 -5.33 -35.38
C MET A 538 -14.62 -4.76 -34.44
N LYS A 539 -13.37 -5.17 -34.63
CA LYS A 539 -12.25 -4.64 -33.87
C LYS A 539 -12.01 -3.14 -34.10
N ASP A 540 -12.18 -2.69 -35.34
CA ASP A 540 -12.03 -1.29 -35.73
C ASP A 540 -13.22 -0.41 -35.31
N GLY A 541 -14.39 -1.03 -35.03
CA GLY A 541 -15.67 -0.34 -34.77
C GLY A 541 -16.30 0.26 -36.04
N VAL A 542 -17.57 0.62 -35.94
CA VAL A 542 -18.34 1.18 -37.08
C VAL A 542 -18.94 2.54 -36.74
N LEU A 543 -19.39 2.76 -35.50
CA LEU A 543 -20.05 3.99 -35.08
C LEU A 543 -19.03 5.07 -34.68
N ALA A 544 -18.20 4.80 -33.68
CA ALA A 544 -17.28 5.75 -33.07
C ALA A 544 -15.83 5.24 -33.04
N GLY A 545 -15.56 4.05 -33.58
CA GLY A 545 -14.23 3.43 -33.63
C GLY A 545 -13.86 2.65 -32.40
N TYR A 546 -14.86 2.17 -31.65
CA TYR A 546 -14.65 1.26 -30.49
C TYR A 546 -14.98 -0.18 -30.90
N PRO A 547 -14.30 -1.18 -30.33
CA PRO A 547 -14.58 -2.58 -30.66
C PRO A 547 -16.04 -2.95 -30.39
N MET A 548 -16.61 -3.73 -31.34
CA MET A 548 -17.98 -4.21 -31.23
C MET A 548 -18.07 -5.53 -30.44
N ILE A 549 -19.11 -5.70 -29.67
CA ILE A 549 -19.45 -6.91 -28.91
C ILE A 549 -20.92 -7.27 -29.10
N ASP A 550 -21.32 -8.46 -28.68
CA ASP A 550 -22.69 -8.95 -28.64
C ASP A 550 -23.37 -8.93 -30.01
N VAL A 551 -22.65 -9.39 -31.07
CA VAL A 551 -23.14 -9.40 -32.43
C VAL A 551 -23.04 -10.79 -33.04
N LYS A 552 -24.18 -11.31 -33.52
CA LYS A 552 -24.23 -12.48 -34.40
C LYS A 552 -24.28 -12.04 -35.86
N VAL A 553 -23.44 -12.68 -36.67
CA VAL A 553 -23.35 -12.39 -38.10
C VAL A 553 -23.60 -13.66 -38.91
N ALA A 554 -24.60 -13.61 -39.79
CA ALA A 554 -24.88 -14.71 -40.71
C ALA A 554 -24.55 -14.27 -42.13
N VAL A 555 -23.76 -15.07 -42.83
CA VAL A 555 -23.65 -14.97 -44.31
C VAL A 555 -24.66 -15.93 -44.92
N TYR A 556 -25.59 -15.42 -45.74
CA TYR A 556 -26.69 -16.23 -46.23
C TYR A 556 -26.80 -16.28 -47.78
N GLU A 557 -26.17 -15.32 -48.50
CA GLU A 557 -26.16 -15.28 -49.94
C GLU A 557 -24.91 -14.57 -50.46
N GLY A 558 -24.63 -14.75 -51.76
CA GLY A 558 -23.53 -14.05 -52.44
C GLY A 558 -23.27 -14.58 -53.84
N SER A 559 -22.22 -14.07 -54.47
CA SER A 559 -21.78 -14.55 -55.75
C SER A 559 -20.25 -14.48 -55.88
N TYR A 560 -19.69 -15.33 -56.74
CA TYR A 560 -18.26 -15.34 -57.03
C TYR A 560 -17.99 -15.29 -58.55
N HIS A 561 -16.80 -14.86 -58.90
CA HIS A 561 -16.30 -14.88 -60.28
C HIS A 561 -15.17 -15.90 -60.37
N PRO A 562 -15.22 -16.87 -61.32
CA PRO A 562 -14.26 -17.98 -61.36
C PRO A 562 -12.79 -17.58 -61.46
N VAL A 563 -12.49 -16.38 -61.99
CA VAL A 563 -11.10 -15.90 -62.18
C VAL A 563 -10.73 -14.76 -61.25
N ASP A 564 -11.67 -13.85 -60.93
CA ASP A 564 -11.38 -12.62 -60.19
C ASP A 564 -11.69 -12.71 -58.70
N SER A 565 -12.31 -13.80 -58.22
CA SER A 565 -12.58 -13.99 -56.80
C SER A 565 -11.38 -14.54 -56.06
N ASN A 566 -11.06 -13.90 -54.92
CA ASN A 566 -10.02 -14.32 -54.00
C ASN A 566 -10.40 -13.93 -52.57
N GLU A 567 -9.65 -14.45 -51.59
CA GLU A 567 -9.90 -14.21 -50.17
C GLU A 567 -9.92 -12.72 -49.80
N MET A 568 -8.99 -11.91 -50.37
CA MET A 568 -8.92 -10.47 -50.12
C MET A 568 -10.16 -9.73 -50.62
N ALA A 569 -10.69 -10.14 -51.79
CA ALA A 569 -11.89 -9.55 -52.34
C ALA A 569 -13.14 -9.84 -51.49
N PHE A 570 -13.27 -11.09 -50.98
CA PHE A 570 -14.36 -11.45 -50.08
C PHE A 570 -14.21 -10.81 -48.71
N LYS A 571 -12.99 -10.69 -48.17
CA LYS A 571 -12.71 -9.95 -46.94
C LYS A 571 -13.14 -8.48 -47.08
N THR A 572 -12.80 -7.82 -48.17
CA THR A 572 -13.20 -6.44 -48.43
C THR A 572 -14.72 -6.31 -48.63
N ALA A 573 -15.35 -7.28 -49.33
CA ALA A 573 -16.80 -7.31 -49.49
C ALA A 573 -17.51 -7.47 -48.13
N ALA A 574 -16.99 -8.37 -47.28
CA ALA A 574 -17.51 -8.57 -45.93
C ALA A 574 -17.45 -7.30 -45.08
N ARG A 575 -16.31 -6.58 -45.11
CA ARG A 575 -16.17 -5.28 -44.43
C ARG A 575 -17.26 -4.29 -44.88
N ILE A 576 -17.45 -4.12 -46.18
CA ILE A 576 -18.46 -3.21 -46.75
C ILE A 576 -19.88 -3.63 -46.33
N GLY A 577 -20.19 -4.93 -46.42
CA GLY A 577 -21.51 -5.48 -46.08
C GLY A 577 -21.82 -5.34 -44.61
N PHE A 578 -20.84 -5.65 -43.73
CA PHE A 578 -20.96 -5.55 -42.28
C PHE A 578 -21.17 -4.10 -41.84
N GLN A 579 -20.35 -3.15 -42.30
CA GLN A 579 -20.52 -1.73 -42.00
C GLN A 579 -21.94 -1.24 -42.34
N LYS A 580 -22.42 -1.53 -43.55
CA LYS A 580 -23.78 -1.13 -43.97
C LYS A 580 -24.88 -1.81 -43.17
N ALA A 581 -24.71 -3.06 -42.76
CA ALA A 581 -25.69 -3.76 -41.96
C ALA A 581 -25.73 -3.17 -40.55
N VAL A 582 -24.58 -2.90 -39.93
CA VAL A 582 -24.48 -2.26 -38.61
C VAL A 582 -25.11 -0.87 -38.62
N GLU A 583 -24.82 -0.02 -39.62
CA GLU A 583 -25.46 1.32 -39.76
C GLU A 583 -27.00 1.26 -39.76
N GLN A 584 -27.59 0.19 -40.32
CA GLN A 584 -29.04 -0.01 -40.35
C GLN A 584 -29.60 -0.68 -39.10
N ALA A 585 -28.72 -1.28 -38.27
CA ALA A 585 -29.08 -2.05 -37.07
C ALA A 585 -29.23 -1.22 -35.80
N GLU A 586 -29.26 0.13 -35.87
CA GLU A 586 -29.28 1.06 -34.75
C GLU A 586 -28.08 0.81 -33.80
N PRO A 587 -26.84 1.11 -34.27
CA PRO A 587 -25.67 0.95 -33.43
C PRO A 587 -25.70 1.91 -32.24
N VAL A 588 -25.25 1.41 -31.08
CA VAL A 588 -25.18 2.17 -29.82
C VAL A 588 -23.81 1.95 -29.16
N LEU A 589 -23.39 2.95 -28.35
CA LEU A 589 -22.22 2.84 -27.51
C LEU A 589 -22.57 2.23 -26.17
N LEU A 590 -21.67 1.41 -25.67
CA LEU A 590 -21.69 0.82 -24.34
C LEU A 590 -20.56 1.38 -23.52
N GLU A 591 -20.82 1.72 -22.25
CA GLU A 591 -19.81 2.08 -21.27
C GLU A 591 -19.60 0.94 -20.25
N PRO A 592 -18.36 0.69 -19.83
CA PRO A 592 -18.10 -0.29 -18.79
C PRO A 592 -18.68 0.18 -17.46
N MET A 593 -19.26 -0.75 -16.70
CA MET A 593 -19.78 -0.52 -15.35
C MET A 593 -18.80 -1.04 -14.32
N ALA A 594 -18.59 -0.25 -13.28
CA ALA A 594 -17.77 -0.62 -12.12
C ALA A 594 -18.68 -0.99 -10.94
N HIS A 595 -18.50 -2.18 -10.40
CA HIS A 595 -19.07 -2.60 -9.14
C HIS A 595 -18.13 -2.20 -8.01
N LEU A 596 -18.59 -1.41 -7.07
CA LEU A 596 -17.84 -0.82 -5.97
C LEU A 596 -18.36 -1.34 -4.63
N ARG A 597 -17.41 -1.68 -3.76
CA ARG A 597 -17.64 -1.93 -2.33
C ARG A 597 -16.90 -0.85 -1.56
N ILE A 598 -17.61 0.14 -1.02
CA ILE A 598 -17.08 1.35 -0.42
C ILE A 598 -17.24 1.26 1.09
N THR A 599 -16.16 1.10 1.83
CA THR A 599 -16.14 1.01 3.29
C THR A 599 -15.75 2.35 3.90
N VAL A 600 -16.63 2.89 4.74
CA VAL A 600 -16.44 4.17 5.44
C VAL A 600 -17.00 4.10 6.86
N PRO A 601 -16.54 4.93 7.79
CA PRO A 601 -17.25 5.13 9.06
C PRO A 601 -18.72 5.50 8.81
N GLU A 602 -19.63 4.98 9.62
CA GLU A 602 -21.08 5.14 9.47
C GLU A 602 -21.52 6.61 9.25
N SER A 603 -20.82 7.54 9.91
CA SER A 603 -21.08 8.99 9.77
C SER A 603 -20.90 9.53 8.35
N TYR A 604 -20.14 8.86 7.49
CA TYR A 604 -19.91 9.25 6.10
C TYR A 604 -20.74 8.48 5.07
N ALA A 605 -21.44 7.42 5.47
CA ALA A 605 -22.22 6.58 4.55
C ALA A 605 -23.24 7.38 3.73
N GLY A 606 -23.94 8.34 4.37
CA GLY A 606 -24.89 9.23 3.69
C GLY A 606 -24.23 10.10 2.60
N SER A 607 -23.03 10.62 2.86
CA SER A 607 -22.28 11.43 1.89
C SER A 607 -21.83 10.58 0.70
N VAL A 608 -21.39 9.35 0.95
CA VAL A 608 -21.00 8.38 -0.09
C VAL A 608 -22.17 8.01 -0.98
N MET A 609 -23.35 7.71 -0.40
CA MET A 609 -24.56 7.42 -1.19
C MET A 609 -24.98 8.60 -2.07
N GLY A 610 -24.85 9.84 -1.55
CA GLY A 610 -25.10 11.06 -2.31
C GLY A 610 -24.14 11.19 -3.50
N ASP A 611 -22.85 10.93 -3.31
CA ASP A 611 -21.82 10.97 -4.35
C ASP A 611 -22.03 9.89 -5.42
N VAL A 612 -22.35 8.65 -5.02
CA VAL A 612 -22.72 7.55 -5.94
C VAL A 612 -23.88 7.97 -6.84
N SER A 613 -24.93 8.56 -6.26
CA SER A 613 -26.11 8.99 -7.01
C SER A 613 -25.78 10.16 -7.96
N ALA A 614 -24.93 11.09 -7.53
CA ALA A 614 -24.45 12.20 -8.38
C ALA A 614 -23.59 11.72 -9.55
N SER A 615 -22.91 10.58 -9.39
CA SER A 615 -22.04 9.92 -10.40
C SER A 615 -22.81 8.91 -11.25
N ARG A 616 -24.11 9.09 -11.49
CA ARG A 616 -24.96 8.18 -12.27
C ARG A 616 -25.00 6.73 -11.73
N GLY A 617 -24.52 6.51 -10.51
CA GLY A 617 -24.45 5.20 -9.90
C GLY A 617 -25.76 4.77 -9.22
N ARG A 618 -25.84 3.48 -8.97
CA ARG A 618 -26.96 2.84 -8.24
C ARG A 618 -26.40 2.19 -6.99
N VAL A 619 -26.95 2.56 -5.83
CA VAL A 619 -26.69 1.86 -4.57
C VAL A 619 -27.48 0.57 -4.57
N GLU A 620 -26.83 -0.57 -4.41
CA GLU A 620 -27.42 -1.90 -4.41
C GLU A 620 -27.70 -2.41 -2.99
N GLY A 621 -26.88 -1.99 -2.02
CA GLY A 621 -27.02 -2.39 -0.63
C GLY A 621 -26.09 -1.66 0.32
N MET A 622 -26.30 -1.92 1.60
CA MET A 622 -25.43 -1.48 2.69
C MET A 622 -25.20 -2.64 3.66
N GLU A 623 -23.96 -2.82 4.09
CA GLU A 623 -23.54 -3.85 5.03
C GLU A 623 -22.89 -3.16 6.23
N ALA A 624 -23.40 -3.43 7.44
CA ALA A 624 -22.76 -2.94 8.66
C ALA A 624 -21.51 -3.76 8.97
N GLY A 625 -20.42 -3.09 9.30
CA GLY A 625 -19.18 -3.74 9.72
C GLY A 625 -19.36 -4.49 11.05
N THR A 626 -18.67 -5.61 11.19
CA THR A 626 -18.69 -6.45 12.40
C THR A 626 -17.26 -6.73 12.87
N GLY A 627 -17.05 -6.99 14.15
CA GLY A 627 -15.73 -7.27 14.70
C GLY A 627 -14.80 -6.06 14.65
N ALA A 628 -13.64 -6.18 14.01
CA ALA A 628 -12.66 -5.11 13.87
C ALA A 628 -13.15 -3.91 13.05
N GLN A 629 -14.22 -4.10 12.24
CA GLN A 629 -14.87 -3.05 11.44
C GLN A 629 -16.15 -2.51 12.11
N ALA A 630 -16.36 -2.76 13.39
CA ALA A 630 -17.51 -2.22 14.12
C ALA A 630 -17.51 -0.68 14.05
N GLY A 631 -18.67 -0.08 13.62
CA GLY A 631 -18.78 1.37 13.39
C GLY A 631 -18.44 1.82 11.96
N GLU A 632 -18.10 0.88 11.08
CA GLU A 632 -17.99 1.10 9.63
C GLU A 632 -19.23 0.59 8.89
N THR A 633 -19.45 1.11 7.71
CA THR A 633 -20.50 0.69 6.79
C THR A 633 -19.91 0.51 5.40
N THR A 634 -20.18 -0.63 4.78
CA THR A 634 -19.85 -0.89 3.38
C THR A 634 -21.05 -0.59 2.49
N VAL A 635 -20.93 0.38 1.62
CA VAL A 635 -21.91 0.72 0.58
C VAL A 635 -21.55 -0.05 -0.68
N VAL A 636 -22.48 -0.86 -1.17
CA VAL A 636 -22.33 -1.62 -2.42
C VAL A 636 -23.07 -0.87 -3.53
N ALA A 637 -22.37 -0.59 -4.62
CA ALA A 637 -22.91 0.24 -5.70
C ALA A 637 -22.33 -0.15 -7.07
N THR A 638 -23.12 0.08 -8.13
CA THR A 638 -22.70 0.02 -9.51
C THR A 638 -22.70 1.42 -10.12
N ILE A 639 -21.57 1.82 -10.69
CA ILE A 639 -21.31 3.17 -11.20
C ILE A 639 -20.65 3.05 -12.59
N PRO A 640 -20.95 3.91 -13.59
CA PRO A 640 -20.20 3.94 -14.84
C PRO A 640 -18.69 4.17 -14.58
N TYR A 641 -17.85 3.35 -15.21
CA TYR A 641 -16.38 3.41 -15.02
C TYR A 641 -15.80 4.81 -15.30
N ALA A 642 -16.39 5.54 -16.26
CA ALA A 642 -16.01 6.91 -16.57
C ALA A 642 -16.13 7.88 -15.37
N GLU A 643 -17.05 7.60 -14.43
CA GLU A 643 -17.31 8.44 -13.26
C GLU A 643 -16.46 8.05 -12.04
N VAL A 644 -15.66 6.98 -12.13
CA VAL A 644 -14.86 6.48 -11.01
C VAL A 644 -13.35 6.56 -11.23
N THR A 645 -12.92 7.13 -12.33
CA THR A 645 -11.49 7.27 -12.65
C THR A 645 -10.71 8.11 -11.64
N ASP A 646 -11.38 9.07 -10.96
CA ASP A 646 -10.85 9.94 -9.90
C ASP A 646 -11.43 9.62 -8.51
N TYR A 647 -12.16 8.51 -8.38
CA TYR A 647 -12.93 8.19 -7.17
C TYR A 647 -12.07 8.08 -5.91
N ALA A 648 -10.84 7.61 -6.02
CA ALA A 648 -9.90 7.53 -4.89
C ALA A 648 -9.68 8.91 -4.22
N THR A 649 -9.47 9.94 -5.02
CA THR A 649 -9.27 11.32 -4.54
C THR A 649 -10.56 11.88 -3.96
N ARG A 650 -11.69 11.63 -4.61
CA ARG A 650 -13.03 12.07 -4.18
C ARG A 650 -13.42 11.43 -2.84
N LEU A 651 -13.28 10.10 -2.73
CA LEU A 651 -13.58 9.37 -1.50
C LEU A 651 -12.71 9.82 -0.32
N ARG A 652 -11.42 10.07 -0.54
CA ARG A 652 -10.55 10.64 0.49
C ARG A 652 -11.04 11.98 1.00
N SER A 653 -11.49 12.85 0.12
CA SER A 653 -12.05 14.14 0.49
C SER A 653 -13.35 13.99 1.28
N LEU A 654 -14.26 13.12 0.85
CA LEU A 654 -15.55 12.86 1.49
C LEU A 654 -15.42 12.25 2.87
N SER A 655 -14.50 11.32 3.04
CA SER A 655 -14.30 10.53 4.26
C SER A 655 -13.15 11.04 5.15
N ARG A 656 -12.56 12.19 4.83
CA ARG A 656 -11.34 12.70 5.49
C ARG A 656 -10.19 11.70 5.52
N GLY A 657 -10.06 10.90 4.45
CA GLY A 657 -9.00 9.91 4.28
C GLY A 657 -9.24 8.56 4.98
N THR A 658 -10.42 8.35 5.57
CA THR A 658 -10.75 7.07 6.24
C THR A 658 -11.38 6.04 5.31
N GLY A 659 -11.99 6.47 4.19
CA GLY A 659 -12.71 5.59 3.27
C GLY A 659 -11.78 4.74 2.42
N GLU A 660 -12.19 3.50 2.21
CA GLU A 660 -11.58 2.55 1.29
C GLU A 660 -12.63 2.02 0.31
N PHE A 661 -12.22 1.54 -0.84
CA PHE A 661 -13.11 0.87 -1.76
C PHE A 661 -12.41 -0.26 -2.51
N GLU A 662 -13.20 -1.21 -2.95
CA GLU A 662 -12.81 -2.22 -3.91
C GLU A 662 -13.61 -1.99 -5.18
N MET A 663 -13.01 -2.23 -6.34
CA MET A 663 -13.63 -1.98 -7.64
C MET A 663 -13.38 -3.16 -8.58
N GLU A 664 -14.44 -3.61 -9.21
CA GLU A 664 -14.41 -4.61 -10.27
C GLU A 664 -15.25 -4.13 -11.46
N VAL A 665 -14.77 -4.35 -12.68
CA VAL A 665 -15.57 -4.07 -13.88
C VAL A 665 -16.58 -5.21 -14.06
N SER A 666 -17.88 -4.89 -14.01
CA SER A 666 -18.98 -5.88 -13.89
C SER A 666 -19.78 -6.09 -15.18
N GLY A 667 -19.40 -5.45 -16.28
CA GLY A 667 -20.10 -5.57 -17.57
C GLY A 667 -20.23 -4.24 -18.27
N TYR A 668 -21.14 -4.15 -19.23
CA TYR A 668 -21.37 -2.97 -20.05
C TYR A 668 -22.85 -2.57 -20.02
N GLU A 669 -23.11 -1.25 -19.97
CA GLU A 669 -24.45 -0.70 -20.12
C GLU A 669 -24.47 0.37 -21.23
N GLN A 670 -25.63 0.59 -21.84
CA GLN A 670 -25.78 1.58 -22.89
C GLN A 670 -25.50 2.99 -22.36
N VAL A 671 -24.64 3.72 -23.03
CA VAL A 671 -24.31 5.14 -22.74
C VAL A 671 -25.59 6.00 -22.93
N PRO A 672 -25.86 6.96 -22.01
CA PRO A 672 -26.93 7.94 -22.19
C PRO A 672 -26.76 8.74 -23.50
N HIS A 673 -27.88 9.08 -24.13
CA HIS A 673 -27.88 9.68 -25.47
C HIS A 673 -27.09 10.98 -25.59
N ASP A 674 -27.10 11.82 -24.58
CA ASP A 674 -26.36 13.09 -24.53
C ASP A 674 -24.83 12.88 -24.47
N ILE A 675 -24.38 11.80 -23.81
CA ILE A 675 -22.98 11.42 -23.76
C ILE A 675 -22.56 10.75 -25.07
N GLN A 676 -23.40 9.86 -25.61
CA GLN A 676 -23.16 9.25 -26.91
C GLN A 676 -22.94 10.31 -28.01
N GLN A 677 -23.78 11.33 -28.06
CA GLN A 677 -23.66 12.40 -29.06
C GLN A 677 -22.32 13.16 -28.95
N LYS A 678 -21.85 13.42 -27.71
CA LYS A 678 -20.53 14.05 -27.51
C LYS A 678 -19.37 13.18 -27.97
N LEU A 679 -19.45 11.85 -27.73
CA LEU A 679 -18.45 10.89 -28.17
C LEU A 679 -18.44 10.72 -29.69
N ASP A 680 -19.60 10.71 -30.33
CA ASP A 680 -19.75 10.67 -31.78
C ASP A 680 -19.14 11.92 -32.44
N ASP A 681 -19.41 13.11 -31.90
CA ASP A 681 -18.81 14.37 -32.34
C ASP A 681 -17.28 14.37 -32.20
N TYR A 682 -16.77 13.82 -31.09
CA TYR A 682 -15.33 13.66 -30.87
C TYR A 682 -14.70 12.70 -31.89
N ALA A 683 -15.33 11.55 -32.12
CA ALA A 683 -14.88 10.58 -33.13
C ALA A 683 -14.86 11.17 -34.53
N ALA A 684 -15.89 11.95 -34.90
CA ALA A 684 -15.96 12.64 -36.19
C ALA A 684 -14.83 13.67 -36.38
N ARG A 685 -14.55 14.49 -35.37
CA ARG A 685 -13.42 15.45 -35.35
C ARG A 685 -12.08 14.77 -35.52
N ARG A 686 -11.87 13.68 -34.76
CA ARG A 686 -10.64 12.88 -34.83
C ARG A 686 -10.44 12.27 -36.22
N ALA A 687 -11.50 11.78 -36.84
CA ALA A 687 -11.48 11.26 -38.21
C ALA A 687 -11.17 12.36 -39.22
N ALA A 688 -11.59 13.59 -38.99
CA ALA A 688 -11.30 14.78 -39.81
C ALA A 688 -9.88 15.33 -39.60
N GLY A 689 -9.10 14.80 -38.64
CA GLY A 689 -7.74 15.26 -38.32
C GLY A 689 -7.68 16.55 -37.50
N GLU A 690 -8.78 16.98 -36.89
CA GLU A 690 -8.85 18.09 -35.95
C GLU A 690 -8.38 17.59 -34.56
N LYS A 691 -7.40 18.33 -33.95
CA LYS A 691 -6.86 18.02 -32.61
C LYS A 691 -7.82 18.47 -31.51
#